data_5d1b567a6c9be2bded87e25f1a643d04
#
_entry.id   5d1b567a6c9be2bded87e25f1a643d04
#
_cell.length_a   1.000
_cell.length_b   1.000
_cell.length_c   1.000
_cell.angle_alpha   90.00
_cell.angle_beta   90.00
_cell.angle_gamma   90.00
#
_symmetry.space_group_name_H-M   'P 1'
#
loop_
_entity.id
_entity.type
_entity.pdbx_description
1 polymer ?
#
loop_
_entity_poly.entity_id
_entity_poly.type
_entity_poly.pdbx_seq_one_letter_code
_entity_poly.pdbx_strand_id
1 'polypeptide(L)'
;MSEQVKFEKKWQKRWEKDRIFEVDPDPKKKKFFLTVPYPYPNGALHIGHGRTYTVGDLIARYKRMQGFNVLYPMASHITGTPILGIVDRVKNNDPVAIEQYKRDLRVYLDTEEEVEEQVKKFVDPWATVWFFADAISADFKALGYSIDWRRHFTTGDEIYNSFITWQYHKFMDLGYIKKGSHPLLYCPHCGNPVGEDDILVGINAKVKEFTAMKYPFEDGFLVAGSLRPETTFGITNVWINPKEEYAKADVDGEKWIVSAAATEKLKLQAKEVEVLETFKGSEIIGKTCKTIHDGRDIPILPADFVDVNNATGVVYSVPGHAPYDYIALRDLWEDPSELEQYGITAEEVRAIEVIMMIEIEGGSDFLTKDLVDKLGIANQNDLEKLEEATGEVYKVEFYEGIMMDNCGPFAGRKVSGVKDDVIAWLKEQNQGDVFYEPDQRPVVCKCGTDVQIAVLAGQWFLDYESPGWKDKAWDALNSMKIIPEAFRIMFESTFHWLAQRPCARKRGIGTPLPFDPEWIIEALSDSTIYMAFYTIAHIIRQNKLKAEHLVVPFFDYVFQGKGMLDKVAKETGVSPALLKTMREEFLYWYPNDQRHTAPSHISNHLSFAIFHHAALFPKKHWIQCISLNEHMNMEGGKMSKSKGNTIPLGEIPTKYGADVFRTYVLSAAEPGSLMDWRERDVPAVRNRIKQFSEIMKKYSKKTPRAYTKKDKPTETTRWVLSRMNTIIQECTDYMENFRIRDYAITVMSEMIRTIHHYLKRKVPKEEREATMAYICDKWVRLTAPMTPHVSEEIWSKMDRDGYVSLAPWPKADRRLIDPSVEMAQQVVEATVKDIREIAKLLRDKKASEVHIYVAPQWMFKAMNSIRTDDVSMIVGDIMKHLMSNPDYRQHGKQVKNIVDRIAKENGLWDHSKSAKDELSILKDSADYISSEIGMKVTVHSALKPEYDPQNKARFALPGRVSLYLE
;
A
#
# COMPACT_ATOMS: atom_id res chain seq x y z
N MET A 1 23.93 -22.01 -15.57
CA MET A 1 23.62 -21.40 -14.26
C MET A 1 24.75 -20.47 -13.90
N SER A 2 24.46 -19.17 -13.65
CA SER A 2 25.49 -18.18 -13.30
C SER A 2 26.20 -18.55 -11.99
N GLU A 3 27.44 -18.09 -11.78
CA GLU A 3 28.18 -18.30 -10.53
C GLU A 3 27.41 -17.79 -9.31
N GLN A 4 26.67 -16.70 -9.48
CA GLN A 4 25.80 -16.13 -8.46
C GLN A 4 24.71 -17.10 -8.02
N VAL A 5 23.97 -17.69 -8.94
CA VAL A 5 22.90 -18.65 -8.63
C VAL A 5 23.44 -19.88 -7.90
N LYS A 6 24.68 -20.31 -8.21
CA LYS A 6 25.31 -21.45 -7.55
C LYS A 6 25.59 -21.18 -6.07
N PHE A 7 26.14 -20.02 -5.72
CA PHE A 7 26.41 -19.73 -4.32
C PHE A 7 25.15 -19.35 -3.53
N GLU A 8 24.14 -18.73 -4.16
CA GLU A 8 22.85 -18.49 -3.54
C GLU A 8 22.21 -19.82 -3.10
N LYS A 9 22.10 -20.81 -3.99
CA LYS A 9 21.60 -22.16 -3.66
C LYS A 9 22.45 -22.88 -2.60
N LYS A 10 23.77 -22.68 -2.61
CA LYS A 10 24.66 -23.25 -1.58
C LYS A 10 24.27 -22.74 -0.18
N TRP A 11 24.06 -21.42 -0.02
CA TRP A 11 23.75 -20.84 1.28
C TRP A 11 22.35 -21.17 1.74
N GLN A 12 21.34 -21.17 0.87
CA GLN A 12 19.98 -21.60 1.18
C GLN A 12 19.96 -23.03 1.76
N LYS A 13 20.66 -23.98 1.09
CA LYS A 13 20.78 -25.35 1.60
C LYS A 13 21.49 -25.46 2.94
N ARG A 14 22.50 -24.60 3.20
CA ARG A 14 23.21 -24.59 4.48
C ARG A 14 22.35 -24.05 5.60
N TRP A 15 21.62 -22.94 5.36
CA TRP A 15 20.71 -22.37 6.34
C TRP A 15 19.60 -23.36 6.73
N GLU A 16 19.03 -24.05 5.75
CA GLU A 16 17.99 -25.06 5.98
C GLU A 16 18.55 -26.27 6.74
N LYS A 17 19.72 -26.80 6.32
CA LYS A 17 20.36 -27.93 7.00
C LYS A 17 20.70 -27.62 8.47
N ASP A 18 21.28 -26.44 8.71
CA ASP A 18 21.75 -26.05 10.04
C ASP A 18 20.65 -25.32 10.85
N ARG A 19 19.43 -25.18 10.29
CA ARG A 19 18.19 -24.66 10.92
C ARG A 19 18.40 -23.30 11.61
N ILE A 20 19.20 -22.42 11.01
CA ILE A 20 19.67 -21.19 11.68
C ILE A 20 18.57 -20.14 11.94
N PHE A 21 17.41 -20.27 11.35
CA PHE A 21 16.27 -19.37 11.53
C PHE A 21 15.13 -19.96 12.36
N GLU A 22 15.27 -21.22 12.79
CA GLU A 22 14.35 -21.85 13.72
C GLU A 22 14.66 -21.39 15.15
N VAL A 23 13.62 -20.99 15.88
CA VAL A 23 13.78 -20.39 17.21
C VAL A 23 12.75 -20.93 18.22
N ASP A 24 13.23 -21.21 19.40
CA ASP A 24 12.42 -21.55 20.58
C ASP A 24 12.54 -20.43 21.63
N PRO A 25 11.65 -20.35 22.63
CA PRO A 25 11.74 -19.40 23.72
C PRO A 25 13.10 -19.41 24.41
N ASP A 26 13.71 -18.26 24.54
CA ASP A 26 14.96 -18.05 25.28
C ASP A 26 14.79 -16.89 26.28
N PRO A 27 14.52 -17.18 27.57
CA PRO A 27 14.32 -16.14 28.57
C PRO A 27 15.50 -15.18 28.78
N LYS A 28 16.71 -15.53 28.28
CA LYS A 28 17.90 -14.69 28.37
C LYS A 28 17.97 -13.64 27.26
N LYS A 29 17.13 -13.77 26.23
CA LYS A 29 17.08 -12.86 25.07
C LYS A 29 15.78 -12.10 25.06
N LYS A 30 15.84 -10.83 24.66
CA LYS A 30 14.65 -10.06 24.31
C LYS A 30 14.04 -10.66 23.05
N LYS A 31 12.74 -10.97 23.07
CA LYS A 31 12.04 -11.51 21.90
C LYS A 31 11.72 -10.40 20.89
N PHE A 32 11.55 -10.79 19.63
CA PHE A 32 10.96 -9.97 18.60
C PHE A 32 10.11 -10.86 17.68
N PHE A 33 8.80 -10.66 17.70
CA PHE A 33 7.85 -11.41 16.91
C PHE A 33 7.34 -10.57 15.75
N LEU A 34 7.78 -10.90 14.54
CA LEU A 34 7.39 -10.24 13.30
C LEU A 34 6.49 -11.14 12.47
N THR A 35 5.41 -10.58 11.93
CA THR A 35 4.56 -11.25 10.94
C THR A 35 4.40 -10.41 9.68
N VAL A 36 4.22 -11.09 8.56
CA VAL A 36 3.80 -10.56 7.26
C VAL A 36 2.54 -11.30 6.82
N PRO A 37 1.79 -10.80 5.82
CA PRO A 37 0.64 -11.55 5.30
C PRO A 37 1.08 -12.90 4.76
N TYR A 38 0.37 -13.95 5.09
CA TYR A 38 0.56 -15.21 4.41
C TYR A 38 -0.07 -15.16 3.02
N PRO A 39 0.61 -15.71 1.99
CA PRO A 39 0.15 -15.59 0.62
C PRO A 39 -1.06 -16.48 0.32
N TYR A 40 -1.84 -16.07 -0.67
CA TYR A 40 -2.94 -16.83 -1.23
C TYR A 40 -2.43 -17.70 -2.39
N PRO A 41 -2.48 -19.04 -2.30
CA PRO A 41 -1.90 -19.93 -3.32
C PRO A 41 -2.87 -20.17 -4.50
N ASN A 42 -3.29 -19.09 -5.14
CA ASN A 42 -4.17 -19.11 -6.33
C ASN A 42 -3.43 -18.79 -7.63
N GLY A 43 -2.12 -18.80 -7.62
CA GLY A 43 -1.23 -18.52 -8.75
C GLY A 43 0.14 -18.03 -8.26
N ALA A 44 1.09 -17.88 -9.19
CA ALA A 44 2.44 -17.41 -8.88
C ALA A 44 2.39 -15.99 -8.24
N LEU A 45 3.25 -15.74 -7.25
CA LEU A 45 3.47 -14.39 -6.74
C LEU A 45 4.30 -13.58 -7.75
N HIS A 46 4.18 -12.26 -7.71
CA HIS A 46 4.96 -11.35 -8.55
C HIS A 46 5.84 -10.42 -7.71
N ILE A 47 6.74 -9.68 -8.36
CA ILE A 47 7.71 -8.80 -7.70
C ILE A 47 7.09 -7.78 -6.74
N GLY A 48 5.85 -7.35 -6.97
CA GLY A 48 5.12 -6.46 -6.06
C GLY A 48 4.91 -7.07 -4.67
N HIS A 49 4.55 -8.36 -4.60
CA HIS A 49 4.50 -9.10 -3.34
C HIS A 49 5.90 -9.22 -2.72
N GLY A 50 6.91 -9.48 -3.56
CA GLY A 50 8.30 -9.59 -3.13
C GLY A 50 8.81 -8.36 -2.40
N ARG A 51 8.27 -7.16 -2.67
CA ARG A 51 8.60 -5.94 -1.92
C ARG A 51 8.28 -6.09 -0.44
N THR A 52 7.06 -6.47 -0.12
CA THR A 52 6.58 -6.60 1.27
C THR A 52 7.38 -7.67 2.03
N TYR A 53 7.60 -8.82 1.41
CA TYR A 53 8.35 -9.91 2.07
C TYR A 53 9.84 -9.58 2.24
N THR A 54 10.44 -8.85 1.29
CA THR A 54 11.85 -8.41 1.40
C THR A 54 12.05 -7.40 2.52
N VAL A 55 11.14 -6.44 2.69
CA VAL A 55 11.19 -5.48 3.80
C VAL A 55 11.02 -6.20 5.14
N GLY A 56 10.07 -7.14 5.24
CA GLY A 56 9.88 -7.96 6.43
C GLY A 56 11.13 -8.75 6.79
N ASP A 57 11.76 -9.41 5.83
CA ASP A 57 12.98 -10.18 6.06
C ASP A 57 14.17 -9.29 6.46
N LEU A 58 14.29 -8.10 5.88
CA LEU A 58 15.30 -7.12 6.28
C LEU A 58 15.19 -6.79 7.78
N ILE A 59 13.97 -6.51 8.25
CA ILE A 59 13.71 -6.22 9.66
C ILE A 59 14.05 -7.42 10.54
N ALA A 60 13.62 -8.61 10.17
CA ALA A 60 13.91 -9.83 10.92
C ALA A 60 15.41 -10.08 11.07
N ARG A 61 16.19 -9.95 9.99
CA ARG A 61 17.64 -10.10 9.99
C ARG A 61 18.33 -9.04 10.82
N TYR A 62 17.92 -7.78 10.69
CA TYR A 62 18.46 -6.68 11.48
C TYR A 62 18.25 -6.91 12.99
N LYS A 63 17.02 -7.22 13.40
CA LYS A 63 16.69 -7.49 14.81
C LYS A 63 17.44 -8.72 15.36
N ARG A 64 17.63 -9.75 14.54
CA ARG A 64 18.43 -10.94 14.91
C ARG A 64 19.90 -10.56 15.15
N MET A 65 20.50 -9.74 14.29
CA MET A 65 21.84 -9.23 14.46
C MET A 65 21.98 -8.27 15.65
N GLN A 66 20.91 -7.63 16.09
CA GLN A 66 20.88 -6.87 17.36
C GLN A 66 20.83 -7.77 18.61
N GLY A 67 20.75 -9.08 18.45
CA GLY A 67 20.72 -10.05 19.54
C GLY A 67 19.34 -10.41 20.05
N PHE A 68 18.27 -9.98 19.37
CA PHE A 68 16.93 -10.44 19.70
C PHE A 68 16.74 -11.91 19.33
N ASN A 69 15.88 -12.58 20.10
CA ASN A 69 15.29 -13.86 19.69
C ASN A 69 14.15 -13.54 18.72
N VAL A 70 14.33 -13.83 17.42
CA VAL A 70 13.41 -13.35 16.37
C VAL A 70 12.57 -14.47 15.83
N LEU A 71 11.26 -14.42 16.06
CA LEU A 71 10.26 -15.29 15.43
C LEU A 71 9.72 -14.61 14.15
N TYR A 72 9.97 -15.22 13.00
CA TYR A 72 9.47 -14.82 11.68
C TYR A 72 8.89 -16.04 10.96
N PRO A 73 7.59 -16.35 11.18
CA PRO A 73 6.90 -17.51 10.61
C PRO A 73 6.20 -17.20 9.30
N MET A 74 5.73 -18.25 8.61
CA MET A 74 4.92 -18.18 7.40
C MET A 74 3.88 -19.30 7.37
N ALA A 75 2.74 -19.04 6.71
CA ALA A 75 1.67 -19.98 6.45
C ALA A 75 1.10 -19.76 5.03
N SER A 76 0.05 -20.52 4.65
CA SER A 76 -0.66 -20.32 3.38
C SER A 76 -2.14 -20.07 3.65
N HIS A 77 -2.69 -19.01 3.04
CA HIS A 77 -4.10 -18.64 3.16
C HIS A 77 -4.91 -19.26 2.02
N ILE A 78 -5.78 -20.21 2.32
CA ILE A 78 -6.55 -20.91 1.30
C ILE A 78 -8.07 -20.71 1.42
N THR A 79 -8.52 -20.07 2.49
CA THR A 79 -9.94 -19.82 2.75
C THR A 79 -10.57 -18.89 1.72
N GLY A 80 -11.81 -19.17 1.34
CA GLY A 80 -12.67 -18.29 0.55
C GLY A 80 -13.02 -18.82 -0.83
N THR A 81 -13.54 -17.91 -1.65
CA THR A 81 -14.03 -18.18 -3.01
C THR A 81 -13.02 -17.93 -4.13
N PRO A 82 -11.92 -17.16 -3.97
CA PRO A 82 -11.08 -16.79 -5.10
C PRO A 82 -10.46 -17.97 -5.86
N ILE A 83 -10.14 -19.06 -5.17
CA ILE A 83 -9.64 -20.29 -5.82
C ILE A 83 -10.76 -20.96 -6.62
N LEU A 84 -11.95 -21.07 -6.03
CA LEU A 84 -13.10 -21.71 -6.68
C LEU A 84 -13.52 -20.95 -7.95
N GLY A 85 -13.54 -19.62 -7.91
CA GLY A 85 -13.88 -18.79 -9.08
C GLY A 85 -12.94 -19.02 -10.27
N ILE A 86 -11.64 -19.17 -10.01
CA ILE A 86 -10.66 -19.44 -11.08
C ILE A 86 -10.79 -20.88 -11.56
N VAL A 87 -10.97 -21.84 -10.66
CA VAL A 87 -11.22 -23.26 -11.00
C VAL A 87 -12.45 -23.43 -11.86
N ASP A 88 -13.53 -22.72 -11.58
CA ASP A 88 -14.75 -22.73 -12.39
C ASP A 88 -14.49 -22.21 -13.81
N ARG A 89 -13.68 -21.13 -13.96
CA ARG A 89 -13.27 -20.65 -15.29
C ARG A 89 -12.44 -21.68 -16.06
N VAL A 90 -11.54 -22.39 -15.38
CA VAL A 90 -10.76 -23.48 -16.01
C VAL A 90 -11.68 -24.63 -16.43
N LYS A 91 -12.65 -25.02 -15.58
CA LYS A 91 -13.67 -26.03 -15.91
C LYS A 91 -14.52 -25.63 -17.13
N ASN A 92 -14.82 -24.35 -17.25
CA ASN A 92 -15.59 -23.80 -18.37
C ASN A 92 -14.73 -23.51 -19.61
N ASN A 93 -13.47 -23.97 -19.63
CA ASN A 93 -12.53 -23.76 -20.72
C ASN A 93 -12.30 -22.27 -21.09
N ASP A 94 -12.32 -21.37 -20.10
CA ASP A 94 -12.01 -19.94 -20.32
C ASP A 94 -10.55 -19.79 -20.80
N PRO A 95 -10.32 -19.34 -22.04
CA PRO A 95 -8.98 -19.28 -22.62
C PRO A 95 -8.08 -18.29 -21.91
N VAL A 96 -8.63 -17.23 -21.30
CA VAL A 96 -7.87 -16.20 -20.57
C VAL A 96 -7.33 -16.79 -19.26
N ALA A 97 -8.16 -17.53 -18.52
CA ALA A 97 -7.76 -18.17 -17.27
C ALA A 97 -6.74 -19.29 -17.52
N ILE A 98 -6.96 -20.10 -18.52
CA ILE A 98 -6.05 -21.20 -18.91
C ILE A 98 -4.68 -20.65 -19.30
N GLU A 99 -4.61 -19.62 -20.16
CA GLU A 99 -3.33 -19.05 -20.57
C GLU A 99 -2.62 -18.33 -19.42
N GLN A 100 -3.37 -17.73 -18.50
CA GLN A 100 -2.77 -17.15 -17.28
C GLN A 100 -2.09 -18.24 -16.45
N TYR A 101 -2.76 -19.36 -16.20
CA TYR A 101 -2.14 -20.48 -15.46
C TYR A 101 -0.95 -21.10 -16.21
N LYS A 102 -1.02 -21.24 -17.52
CA LYS A 102 0.12 -21.72 -18.31
C LYS A 102 1.34 -20.80 -18.14
N ARG A 103 1.16 -19.49 -18.18
CA ARG A 103 2.24 -18.53 -17.91
C ARG A 103 2.83 -18.70 -16.51
N ASP A 104 1.98 -18.82 -15.50
CA ASP A 104 2.44 -19.02 -14.12
C ASP A 104 3.20 -20.35 -13.97
N LEU A 105 2.75 -21.43 -14.62
CA LEU A 105 3.35 -22.76 -14.56
C LEU A 105 4.70 -22.85 -15.29
N ARG A 106 4.88 -22.13 -16.41
CA ARG A 106 6.17 -22.07 -17.14
C ARG A 106 7.33 -21.56 -16.31
N VAL A 107 7.05 -20.93 -15.16
CA VAL A 107 8.08 -20.52 -14.20
C VAL A 107 8.66 -21.72 -13.44
N TYR A 108 7.87 -22.77 -13.25
CA TYR A 108 8.15 -23.91 -12.36
C TYR A 108 8.33 -25.25 -13.08
N LEU A 109 7.84 -25.35 -14.30
CA LEU A 109 7.87 -26.58 -15.10
C LEU A 109 8.75 -26.39 -16.34
N ASP A 110 9.49 -27.46 -16.72
CA ASP A 110 10.52 -27.38 -17.75
C ASP A 110 9.96 -27.54 -19.17
N THR A 111 8.80 -28.20 -19.33
CA THR A 111 8.23 -28.53 -20.64
C THR A 111 6.78 -28.08 -20.79
N GLU A 112 6.37 -27.76 -22.03
CA GLU A 112 4.95 -27.41 -22.31
C GLU A 112 3.99 -28.59 -22.04
N GLU A 113 4.47 -29.83 -22.19
CA GLU A 113 3.67 -31.00 -21.88
C GLU A 113 3.34 -31.09 -20.39
N GLU A 114 4.30 -30.85 -19.50
CA GLU A 114 4.08 -30.76 -18.07
C GLU A 114 3.12 -29.63 -17.70
N VAL A 115 3.23 -28.48 -18.38
CA VAL A 115 2.36 -27.32 -18.21
C VAL A 115 0.91 -27.69 -18.57
N GLU A 116 0.70 -28.32 -19.74
CA GLU A 116 -0.62 -28.76 -20.20
C GLU A 116 -1.25 -29.80 -19.26
N GLU A 117 -0.45 -30.76 -18.78
CA GLU A 117 -0.94 -31.77 -17.84
C GLU A 117 -1.32 -31.15 -16.49
N GLN A 118 -0.52 -30.19 -16.01
CA GLN A 118 -0.79 -29.56 -14.71
C GLN A 118 -2.03 -28.66 -14.75
N VAL A 119 -2.25 -27.90 -15.83
CA VAL A 119 -3.46 -27.07 -16.00
C VAL A 119 -4.73 -27.94 -15.96
N LYS A 120 -4.71 -29.12 -16.58
CA LYS A 120 -5.85 -30.06 -16.54
C LYS A 120 -6.22 -30.49 -15.12
N LYS A 121 -5.24 -30.55 -14.19
CA LYS A 121 -5.49 -30.88 -12.77
C LYS A 121 -6.15 -29.73 -12.02
N PHE A 122 -6.06 -28.49 -12.49
CA PHE A 122 -6.61 -27.30 -11.82
C PHE A 122 -8.14 -27.17 -11.91
N VAL A 123 -8.81 -28.16 -12.45
CA VAL A 123 -10.26 -28.40 -12.25
C VAL A 123 -10.55 -28.84 -10.79
N ASP A 124 -9.56 -29.31 -10.05
CA ASP A 124 -9.61 -29.55 -8.62
C ASP A 124 -8.97 -28.35 -7.88
N PRO A 125 -9.71 -27.66 -6.99
CA PRO A 125 -9.18 -26.52 -6.25
C PRO A 125 -7.98 -26.91 -5.35
N TRP A 126 -7.96 -28.12 -4.79
CA TRP A 126 -6.86 -28.58 -3.95
C TRP A 126 -5.58 -28.84 -4.74
N ALA A 127 -5.68 -29.31 -5.99
CA ALA A 127 -4.51 -29.45 -6.86
C ALA A 127 -3.87 -28.09 -7.16
N THR A 128 -4.68 -27.06 -7.35
CA THR A 128 -4.21 -25.66 -7.52
C THR A 128 -3.52 -25.15 -6.26
N VAL A 129 -4.17 -25.31 -5.10
CA VAL A 129 -3.68 -24.86 -3.81
C VAL A 129 -2.32 -25.46 -3.48
N TRP A 130 -2.20 -26.79 -3.52
CA TRP A 130 -0.97 -27.46 -3.10
C TRP A 130 0.19 -27.14 -4.06
N PHE A 131 -0.06 -27.08 -5.36
CA PHE A 131 0.97 -26.71 -6.32
C PHE A 131 1.54 -25.32 -6.02
N PHE A 132 0.68 -24.31 -5.89
CA PHE A 132 1.16 -22.93 -5.67
C PHE A 132 1.64 -22.69 -4.24
N ALA A 133 1.15 -23.38 -3.23
CA ALA A 133 1.69 -23.29 -1.87
C ALA A 133 3.15 -23.77 -1.82
N ASP A 134 3.44 -24.89 -2.48
CA ASP A 134 4.81 -25.43 -2.59
C ASP A 134 5.71 -24.52 -3.44
N ALA A 135 5.22 -24.03 -4.57
CA ALA A 135 5.93 -23.10 -5.44
C ALA A 135 6.29 -21.78 -4.72
N ILE A 136 5.34 -21.16 -4.04
CA ILE A 136 5.56 -19.94 -3.25
C ILE A 136 6.57 -20.17 -2.12
N SER A 137 6.48 -21.31 -1.44
CA SER A 137 7.44 -21.68 -0.39
C SER A 137 8.85 -21.81 -0.95
N ALA A 138 8.98 -22.42 -2.13
CA ALA A 138 10.24 -22.54 -2.86
C ALA A 138 10.78 -21.16 -3.29
N ASP A 139 9.93 -20.26 -3.78
CA ASP A 139 10.29 -18.88 -4.14
C ASP A 139 10.85 -18.11 -2.94
N PHE A 140 10.21 -18.20 -1.79
CA PHE A 140 10.65 -17.54 -0.56
C PHE A 140 12.01 -18.07 -0.08
N LYS A 141 12.22 -19.39 -0.16
CA LYS A 141 13.51 -20.02 0.13
C LYS A 141 14.58 -19.55 -0.87
N ALA A 142 14.24 -19.49 -2.17
CA ALA A 142 15.14 -19.05 -3.22
C ALA A 142 15.52 -17.56 -3.12
N LEU A 143 14.64 -16.71 -2.58
CA LEU A 143 14.94 -15.32 -2.27
C LEU A 143 15.69 -15.15 -0.94
N GLY A 144 15.89 -16.24 -0.20
CA GLY A 144 16.64 -16.28 1.04
C GLY A 144 15.92 -15.64 2.22
N TYR A 145 14.59 -15.68 2.29
CA TYR A 145 13.87 -15.18 3.45
C TYR A 145 14.10 -16.04 4.69
N SER A 146 14.37 -15.40 5.82
CA SER A 146 14.81 -16.02 7.08
C SER A 146 13.65 -16.52 7.94
N ILE A 147 12.79 -17.36 7.34
CA ILE A 147 11.53 -17.84 7.90
C ILE A 147 11.75 -19.11 8.75
N ASP A 148 11.06 -19.19 9.91
CA ASP A 148 10.93 -20.44 10.69
C ASP A 148 9.81 -21.31 10.11
N TRP A 149 10.15 -22.16 9.14
CA TRP A 149 9.22 -23.04 8.41
C TRP A 149 8.59 -24.14 9.28
N ARG A 150 9.07 -24.42 10.49
CA ARG A 150 8.44 -25.37 11.41
C ARG A 150 7.01 -24.97 11.77
N ARG A 151 6.72 -23.69 11.74
CA ARG A 151 5.45 -23.10 12.14
C ARG A 151 4.46 -22.93 10.99
N HIS A 152 4.79 -23.46 9.80
CA HIS A 152 3.92 -23.38 8.62
C HIS A 152 2.64 -24.17 8.82
N PHE A 153 1.50 -23.64 8.40
CA PHE A 153 0.19 -24.27 8.33
C PHE A 153 -0.61 -23.70 7.17
N THR A 154 -1.77 -24.27 6.89
CA THR A 154 -2.75 -23.67 5.98
C THR A 154 -4.05 -23.36 6.71
N THR A 155 -4.80 -22.38 6.25
CA THR A 155 -6.11 -22.05 6.83
C THR A 155 -7.18 -23.11 6.54
N GLY A 156 -6.87 -24.10 5.71
CA GLY A 156 -7.70 -25.30 5.48
C GLY A 156 -7.36 -26.50 6.36
N ASP A 157 -6.30 -26.43 7.18
CA ASP A 157 -5.94 -27.50 8.09
C ASP A 157 -7.00 -27.65 9.19
N GLU A 158 -7.46 -28.87 9.47
CA GLU A 158 -8.46 -29.12 10.54
C GLU A 158 -8.04 -28.56 11.90
N ILE A 159 -6.74 -28.61 12.20
CA ILE A 159 -6.18 -28.05 13.43
C ILE A 159 -6.33 -26.51 13.49
N TYR A 160 -6.23 -25.83 12.33
CA TYR A 160 -6.47 -24.40 12.25
C TYR A 160 -7.96 -24.08 12.29
N ASN A 161 -8.79 -24.90 11.66
CA ASN A 161 -10.25 -24.75 11.70
C ASN A 161 -10.77 -24.81 13.15
N SER A 162 -10.19 -25.69 13.99
CA SER A 162 -10.51 -25.74 15.43
C SER A 162 -10.19 -24.42 16.15
N PHE A 163 -9.10 -23.75 15.77
CA PHE A 163 -8.75 -22.45 16.34
C PHE A 163 -9.74 -21.33 15.91
N ILE A 164 -10.18 -21.34 14.67
CA ILE A 164 -11.18 -20.39 14.18
C ILE A 164 -12.57 -20.68 14.75
N THR A 165 -12.92 -21.97 14.95
CA THR A 165 -14.11 -22.39 15.68
C THR A 165 -14.12 -21.79 17.09
N TRP A 166 -12.98 -21.86 17.82
CA TRP A 166 -12.84 -21.20 19.11
C TRP A 166 -13.06 -19.68 19.03
N GLN A 167 -12.46 -19.00 18.06
CA GLN A 167 -12.62 -17.56 17.86
C GLN A 167 -14.10 -17.18 17.72
N TYR A 168 -14.85 -17.92 16.89
CA TYR A 168 -16.25 -17.63 16.62
C TYR A 168 -17.17 -17.94 17.80
N HIS A 169 -16.89 -19.02 18.58
CA HIS A 169 -17.59 -19.23 19.85
C HIS A 169 -17.39 -18.03 20.80
N LYS A 170 -16.17 -17.49 20.88
CA LYS A 170 -15.93 -16.29 21.72
C LYS A 170 -16.68 -15.06 21.22
N PHE A 171 -16.76 -14.83 19.91
CA PHE A 171 -17.54 -13.72 19.37
C PHE A 171 -19.04 -13.90 19.64
N MET A 172 -19.55 -15.13 19.58
CA MET A 172 -20.94 -15.41 19.93
C MET A 172 -21.19 -15.14 21.43
N ASP A 173 -20.31 -15.63 22.31
CA ASP A 173 -20.40 -15.39 23.76
C ASP A 173 -20.37 -13.90 24.13
N LEU A 174 -19.64 -13.08 23.35
CA LEU A 174 -19.53 -11.64 23.51
C LEU A 174 -20.70 -10.87 22.87
N GLY A 175 -21.58 -11.53 22.11
CA GLY A 175 -22.69 -10.89 21.43
C GLY A 175 -22.29 -10.07 20.17
N TYR A 176 -21.12 -10.36 19.59
CA TYR A 176 -20.59 -9.64 18.43
C TYR A 176 -21.04 -10.23 17.09
N ILE A 177 -21.71 -11.38 17.10
CA ILE A 177 -22.27 -12.03 15.92
C ILE A 177 -23.78 -11.86 15.93
N LYS A 178 -24.32 -11.40 14.79
CA LYS A 178 -25.75 -11.21 14.57
C LYS A 178 -26.21 -11.86 13.28
N LYS A 179 -27.45 -12.32 13.26
CA LYS A 179 -28.14 -12.73 12.05
C LYS A 179 -29.00 -11.57 11.58
N GLY A 180 -28.91 -11.23 10.30
CA GLY A 180 -29.62 -10.08 9.75
C GLY A 180 -29.87 -10.20 8.27
N SER A 181 -30.49 -9.15 7.70
CA SER A 181 -30.76 -9.03 6.29
C SER A 181 -30.33 -7.64 5.85
N HIS A 182 -29.32 -7.55 5.00
CA HIS A 182 -28.80 -6.29 4.46
C HIS A 182 -28.52 -6.42 2.97
N PRO A 183 -28.63 -5.34 2.19
CA PRO A 183 -28.26 -5.35 0.79
C PRO A 183 -26.73 -5.52 0.66
N LEU A 184 -26.30 -6.44 -0.18
CA LEU A 184 -24.90 -6.83 -0.37
C LEU A 184 -24.59 -7.00 -1.85
N LEU A 185 -23.33 -6.70 -2.25
CA LEU A 185 -22.81 -7.15 -3.54
C LEU A 185 -22.85 -8.68 -3.59
N TYR A 186 -23.40 -9.26 -4.63
CA TYR A 186 -23.70 -10.68 -4.73
C TYR A 186 -23.42 -11.21 -6.13
N CYS A 187 -22.78 -12.36 -6.21
CA CYS A 187 -22.58 -13.06 -7.47
C CYS A 187 -23.65 -14.16 -7.62
N PRO A 188 -24.56 -14.08 -8.59
CA PRO A 188 -25.61 -15.09 -8.78
C PRO A 188 -25.05 -16.47 -9.12
N HIS A 189 -23.98 -16.55 -9.90
CA HIS A 189 -23.33 -17.82 -10.25
C HIS A 189 -22.65 -18.48 -9.05
N CYS A 190 -21.89 -17.70 -8.26
CA CYS A 190 -21.21 -18.23 -7.07
C CYS A 190 -22.21 -18.51 -5.92
N GLY A 191 -23.39 -17.89 -5.95
CA GLY A 191 -24.37 -18.02 -4.87
C GLY A 191 -23.95 -17.36 -3.57
N ASN A 192 -23.07 -16.34 -3.62
CA ASN A 192 -22.43 -15.74 -2.45
C ASN A 192 -22.36 -14.20 -2.50
N PRO A 193 -22.40 -13.53 -1.33
CA PRO A 193 -21.89 -12.18 -1.20
C PRO A 193 -20.45 -12.09 -1.68
N VAL A 194 -20.08 -11.00 -2.37
CA VAL A 194 -18.73 -10.76 -2.87
C VAL A 194 -18.12 -9.52 -2.21
N GLY A 195 -16.84 -9.61 -1.87
CA GLY A 195 -16.05 -8.49 -1.37
C GLY A 195 -14.99 -8.04 -2.38
N GLU A 196 -14.16 -7.08 -2.01
CA GLU A 196 -13.09 -6.55 -2.88
C GLU A 196 -12.19 -7.66 -3.45
N ASP A 197 -11.90 -8.69 -2.66
CA ASP A 197 -11.06 -9.83 -3.06
C ASP A 197 -11.75 -10.80 -4.03
N ASP A 198 -13.06 -10.73 -4.20
CA ASP A 198 -13.83 -11.58 -5.10
C ASP A 198 -14.12 -10.91 -6.44
N ILE A 199 -13.91 -9.59 -6.55
CA ILE A 199 -14.23 -8.78 -7.72
C ILE A 199 -13.03 -8.72 -8.67
N LEU A 200 -13.27 -8.88 -9.96
CA LEU A 200 -12.32 -8.77 -11.05
C LEU A 200 -12.29 -7.36 -11.64
N VAL A 201 -13.48 -6.78 -11.86
CA VAL A 201 -13.68 -5.43 -12.41
C VAL A 201 -14.64 -4.69 -11.48
N GLY A 202 -14.37 -3.41 -11.20
CA GLY A 202 -15.20 -2.62 -10.29
C GLY A 202 -14.94 -2.89 -8.80
N ILE A 203 -13.68 -3.08 -8.40
CA ILE A 203 -13.25 -3.51 -7.04
C ILE A 203 -13.79 -2.62 -5.91
N ASN A 204 -14.01 -1.31 -6.17
CA ASN A 204 -14.47 -0.37 -5.17
C ASN A 204 -16.00 -0.17 -5.16
N ALA A 205 -16.74 -1.02 -5.87
CA ALA A 205 -18.20 -0.91 -5.95
C ALA A 205 -18.84 -0.99 -4.56
N LYS A 206 -19.87 -0.18 -4.38
CA LYS A 206 -20.69 -0.13 -3.16
C LYS A 206 -22.15 -0.36 -3.52
N VAL A 207 -22.94 -0.68 -2.51
CA VAL A 207 -24.41 -0.71 -2.65
C VAL A 207 -24.92 0.72 -2.73
N LYS A 208 -25.78 0.97 -3.72
CA LYS A 208 -26.49 2.23 -3.93
C LYS A 208 -27.99 1.99 -3.82
N GLU A 209 -28.65 2.77 -2.98
CA GLU A 209 -30.08 2.70 -2.77
C GLU A 209 -30.81 3.66 -3.71
N PHE A 210 -31.75 3.13 -4.49
CA PHE A 210 -32.70 3.87 -5.29
C PHE A 210 -34.08 3.84 -4.63
N THR A 211 -34.79 4.93 -4.70
CA THR A 211 -36.21 4.97 -4.38
C THR A 211 -36.97 4.48 -5.60
N ALA A 212 -37.72 3.38 -5.47
CA ALA A 212 -38.63 2.88 -6.47
C ALA A 212 -39.95 3.61 -6.31
N MET A 213 -40.25 4.53 -7.22
CA MET A 213 -41.47 5.37 -7.19
C MET A 213 -42.52 4.75 -8.05
N LYS A 214 -43.69 4.51 -7.49
CA LYS A 214 -44.83 3.78 -8.09
C LYS A 214 -45.85 4.76 -8.66
N TYR A 215 -45.83 4.98 -9.96
CA TYR A 215 -46.77 5.81 -10.70
C TYR A 215 -47.97 4.99 -11.09
N PRO A 216 -49.24 5.34 -10.68
CA PRO A 216 -50.40 4.58 -11.04
C PRO A 216 -50.59 4.45 -12.55
N PHE A 217 -50.71 3.23 -13.04
CA PHE A 217 -50.81 2.90 -14.45
C PHE A 217 -51.68 1.66 -14.65
N GLU A 218 -52.78 1.82 -15.42
CA GLU A 218 -53.76 0.75 -15.65
C GLU A 218 -54.29 0.12 -14.32
N ASP A 219 -54.03 -1.18 -14.12
CA ASP A 219 -54.43 -1.94 -12.93
C ASP A 219 -53.25 -2.17 -11.97
N GLY A 220 -52.18 -1.37 -12.09
CA GLY A 220 -50.95 -1.49 -11.30
C GLY A 220 -50.13 -0.18 -11.29
N PHE A 221 -48.85 -0.33 -11.34
CA PHE A 221 -47.90 0.78 -11.26
C PHE A 221 -46.80 0.67 -12.33
N LEU A 222 -46.49 1.79 -12.97
CA LEU A 222 -45.24 1.95 -13.70
C LEU A 222 -44.17 2.43 -12.70
N VAL A 223 -43.11 1.65 -12.47
CA VAL A 223 -42.21 1.88 -11.35
C VAL A 223 -40.86 2.42 -11.83
N ALA A 224 -40.56 3.66 -11.47
CA ALA A 224 -39.30 4.34 -11.81
C ALA A 224 -38.33 4.37 -10.63
N GLY A 225 -37.04 4.04 -10.90
CA GLY A 225 -35.99 4.11 -9.91
C GLY A 225 -35.24 5.45 -9.89
N SER A 226 -35.16 6.12 -8.75
CA SER A 226 -34.51 7.42 -8.63
C SER A 226 -33.55 7.54 -7.43
N LEU A 227 -32.51 8.33 -7.62
CA LEU A 227 -31.62 8.80 -6.54
C LEU A 227 -32.09 10.13 -5.94
N ARG A 228 -32.97 10.82 -6.64
CA ARG A 228 -33.49 12.15 -6.30
C ARG A 228 -35.01 12.14 -6.20
N PRO A 229 -35.61 11.37 -5.26
CA PRO A 229 -37.08 11.24 -5.16
C PRO A 229 -37.77 12.59 -4.91
N GLU A 230 -37.08 13.59 -4.39
CA GLU A 230 -37.57 14.95 -4.19
C GLU A 230 -38.00 15.61 -5.51
N THR A 231 -37.46 15.17 -6.65
CA THR A 231 -37.78 15.80 -7.95
C THR A 231 -39.09 15.32 -8.54
N THR A 232 -39.81 14.39 -7.89
CA THR A 232 -41.13 13.88 -8.39
C THR A 232 -42.17 14.98 -8.58
N PHE A 233 -42.05 16.12 -7.91
CA PHE A 233 -42.94 17.25 -8.04
C PHE A 233 -42.82 17.99 -9.38
N GLY A 234 -41.70 17.84 -10.07
CA GLY A 234 -41.44 18.44 -11.38
C GLY A 234 -41.61 17.51 -12.57
N ILE A 235 -42.21 16.32 -12.36
CA ILE A 235 -42.38 15.33 -13.41
C ILE A 235 -43.31 15.81 -14.55
N THR A 236 -42.87 15.57 -15.80
CA THR A 236 -43.58 15.92 -17.01
C THR A 236 -44.05 14.74 -17.83
N ASN A 237 -43.29 13.67 -17.85
CA ASN A 237 -43.53 12.45 -18.62
C ASN A 237 -42.69 11.29 -18.02
N VAL A 238 -42.89 10.09 -18.57
CA VAL A 238 -42.03 8.93 -18.25
C VAL A 238 -41.36 8.46 -19.54
N TRP A 239 -40.07 8.15 -19.44
CA TRP A 239 -39.25 7.62 -20.53
C TRP A 239 -39.22 6.10 -20.53
N ILE A 240 -39.45 5.48 -21.68
CA ILE A 240 -39.39 4.04 -21.93
C ILE A 240 -38.55 3.79 -23.18
N ASN A 241 -37.67 2.78 -23.16
CA ASN A 241 -36.96 2.36 -24.35
C ASN A 241 -37.86 1.49 -25.24
N PRO A 242 -38.18 1.96 -26.48
CA PRO A 242 -39.15 1.28 -27.34
C PRO A 242 -38.70 -0.09 -27.83
N LYS A 243 -37.37 -0.33 -27.89
CA LYS A 243 -36.73 -1.52 -28.47
C LYS A 243 -36.57 -2.65 -27.47
N GLU A 244 -36.61 -2.32 -26.19
CA GLU A 244 -36.26 -3.21 -25.10
C GLU A 244 -37.48 -3.93 -24.51
N GLU A 245 -37.22 -4.95 -23.70
CA GLU A 245 -38.23 -5.82 -23.10
C GLU A 245 -38.57 -5.35 -21.68
N TYR A 246 -39.89 -5.21 -21.45
CA TYR A 246 -40.49 -4.90 -20.15
C TYR A 246 -41.39 -6.03 -19.68
N ALA A 247 -41.64 -6.07 -18.38
CA ALA A 247 -42.50 -7.07 -17.78
C ALA A 247 -43.55 -6.42 -16.88
N LYS A 248 -44.77 -6.93 -16.94
CA LYS A 248 -45.76 -6.78 -15.90
C LYS A 248 -45.58 -7.93 -14.93
N ALA A 249 -45.24 -7.63 -13.71
CA ALA A 249 -44.95 -8.63 -12.69
C ALA A 249 -45.78 -8.36 -11.43
N ASP A 250 -46.22 -9.42 -10.76
CA ASP A 250 -46.68 -9.34 -9.39
C ASP A 250 -45.47 -9.27 -8.49
N VAL A 251 -45.31 -8.19 -7.72
CA VAL A 251 -44.22 -7.95 -6.78
C VAL A 251 -44.84 -7.74 -5.41
N ASP A 252 -44.67 -8.71 -4.51
CA ASP A 252 -45.25 -8.70 -3.16
C ASP A 252 -46.78 -8.46 -3.15
N GLY A 253 -47.48 -8.93 -4.16
CA GLY A 253 -48.94 -8.78 -4.31
C GLY A 253 -49.39 -7.49 -5.04
N GLU A 254 -48.45 -6.68 -5.55
CA GLU A 254 -48.72 -5.51 -6.38
C GLU A 254 -48.25 -5.71 -7.82
N LYS A 255 -49.02 -5.20 -8.78
CA LYS A 255 -48.65 -5.29 -10.20
C LYS A 255 -47.69 -4.14 -10.56
N TRP A 256 -46.47 -4.48 -10.89
CA TRP A 256 -45.42 -3.53 -11.31
C TRP A 256 -45.08 -3.72 -12.78
N ILE A 257 -44.89 -2.62 -13.49
CA ILE A 257 -44.27 -2.59 -14.82
C ILE A 257 -42.87 -2.06 -14.65
N VAL A 258 -41.90 -2.91 -14.99
CA VAL A 258 -40.44 -2.66 -14.92
C VAL A 258 -39.77 -3.34 -16.11
N SER A 259 -38.46 -3.11 -16.32
CA SER A 259 -37.74 -3.88 -17.34
C SER A 259 -37.70 -5.38 -16.98
N ALA A 260 -37.63 -6.24 -17.99
CA ALA A 260 -37.49 -7.68 -17.76
C ALA A 260 -36.23 -8.00 -16.91
N ALA A 261 -35.15 -7.26 -17.10
CA ALA A 261 -33.90 -7.38 -16.28
C ALA A 261 -34.13 -7.02 -14.80
N ALA A 262 -34.99 -6.04 -14.52
CA ALA A 262 -35.27 -5.62 -13.14
C ALA A 262 -36.04 -6.70 -12.35
N THR A 263 -36.89 -7.54 -12.99
CA THR A 263 -37.60 -8.62 -12.30
C THR A 263 -36.64 -9.64 -11.68
N GLU A 264 -35.55 -9.98 -12.36
CA GLU A 264 -34.54 -10.91 -11.84
C GLU A 264 -33.74 -10.29 -10.68
N LYS A 265 -33.50 -8.97 -10.72
CA LYS A 265 -32.85 -8.26 -9.62
C LYS A 265 -33.73 -8.17 -8.38
N LEU A 266 -35.04 -7.91 -8.57
CA LEU A 266 -36.02 -7.85 -7.47
C LEU A 266 -36.09 -9.18 -6.71
N LYS A 267 -36.06 -10.32 -7.41
CA LYS A 267 -36.01 -11.67 -6.80
C LYS A 267 -34.80 -11.82 -5.84
N LEU A 268 -33.67 -11.18 -6.15
CA LEU A 268 -32.48 -11.19 -5.29
C LEU A 268 -32.61 -10.22 -4.10
N GLN A 269 -33.53 -9.26 -4.18
CA GLN A 269 -33.71 -8.21 -3.16
C GLN A 269 -34.84 -8.49 -2.18
N ALA A 270 -35.04 -9.77 -1.85
CA ALA A 270 -36.04 -10.27 -0.93
C ALA A 270 -37.49 -9.89 -1.30
N LYS A 271 -37.79 -9.77 -2.61
CA LYS A 271 -39.13 -9.57 -3.16
C LYS A 271 -39.67 -10.89 -3.71
N GLU A 272 -40.95 -11.15 -3.47
CA GLU A 272 -41.69 -12.20 -4.17
C GLU A 272 -42.10 -11.67 -5.55
N VAL A 273 -41.61 -12.27 -6.64
CA VAL A 273 -41.78 -11.77 -8.00
C VAL A 273 -42.30 -12.87 -8.93
N GLU A 274 -43.47 -12.69 -9.45
CA GLU A 274 -44.07 -13.52 -10.50
C GLU A 274 -44.26 -12.67 -11.77
N VAL A 275 -43.60 -13.06 -12.87
CA VAL A 275 -43.76 -12.38 -14.16
C VAL A 275 -45.09 -12.84 -14.78
N LEU A 276 -46.05 -11.90 -14.95
CA LEU A 276 -47.36 -12.16 -15.51
C LEU A 276 -47.35 -12.08 -17.05
N GLU A 277 -46.60 -11.10 -17.58
CA GLU A 277 -46.54 -10.81 -19.02
C GLU A 277 -45.23 -10.10 -19.35
N THR A 278 -44.71 -10.34 -20.56
CA THR A 278 -43.58 -9.60 -21.14
C THR A 278 -44.01 -8.95 -22.46
N PHE A 279 -43.52 -7.74 -22.71
CA PHE A 279 -43.87 -6.96 -23.89
C PHE A 279 -42.73 -6.00 -24.28
N LYS A 280 -42.80 -5.45 -25.51
CA LYS A 280 -41.84 -4.42 -25.92
C LYS A 280 -42.25 -3.04 -25.38
N GLY A 281 -41.26 -2.21 -25.00
CA GLY A 281 -41.58 -0.85 -24.55
C GLY A 281 -42.45 -0.06 -25.50
N SER A 282 -42.35 -0.30 -26.81
CA SER A 282 -43.19 0.29 -27.83
C SER A 282 -44.72 0.09 -27.61
N GLU A 283 -45.13 -0.93 -26.86
CA GLU A 283 -46.57 -1.25 -26.63
C GLU A 283 -47.23 -0.38 -25.56
N ILE A 284 -46.45 0.27 -24.73
CA ILE A 284 -46.99 1.16 -23.69
C ILE A 284 -46.68 2.65 -23.95
N ILE A 285 -45.81 2.97 -24.91
CA ILE A 285 -45.57 4.34 -25.36
C ILE A 285 -46.85 4.90 -25.95
N GLY A 286 -47.19 6.17 -25.70
CA GLY A 286 -48.42 6.84 -26.10
C GLY A 286 -49.55 6.70 -25.08
N LYS A 287 -49.44 5.78 -24.10
CA LYS A 287 -50.36 5.74 -22.95
C LYS A 287 -50.01 6.80 -21.91
N THR A 288 -50.85 6.97 -20.90
CA THR A 288 -50.59 7.91 -19.78
C THR A 288 -50.56 7.18 -18.46
N CYS A 289 -49.73 7.66 -17.54
CA CYS A 289 -49.75 7.27 -16.13
C CYS A 289 -50.03 8.48 -15.23
N LYS A 290 -50.36 8.26 -13.96
CA LYS A 290 -50.69 9.34 -13.03
C LYS A 290 -49.50 9.75 -12.17
N THR A 291 -49.33 11.05 -11.98
CA THR A 291 -48.37 11.59 -11.01
C THR A 291 -48.71 11.19 -9.60
N ILE A 292 -47.70 11.12 -8.71
CA ILE A 292 -47.85 10.68 -7.32
C ILE A 292 -48.49 11.79 -6.45
N HIS A 293 -48.10 13.05 -6.68
CA HIS A 293 -48.44 14.16 -5.77
C HIS A 293 -49.80 14.84 -6.07
N ASP A 294 -50.23 14.89 -7.33
CA ASP A 294 -51.44 15.61 -7.72
C ASP A 294 -52.40 14.79 -8.62
N GLY A 295 -52.04 13.56 -8.99
CA GLY A 295 -52.86 12.63 -9.78
C GLY A 295 -53.03 13.05 -11.23
N ARG A 296 -52.24 13.94 -11.76
CA ARG A 296 -52.25 14.43 -13.14
C ARG A 296 -51.84 13.32 -14.11
N ASP A 297 -52.51 13.25 -15.27
CA ASP A 297 -52.10 12.33 -16.33
C ASP A 297 -50.86 12.87 -17.05
N ILE A 298 -49.82 12.06 -17.17
CA ILE A 298 -48.58 12.35 -17.90
C ILE A 298 -48.31 11.28 -18.96
N PRO A 299 -47.76 11.65 -20.15
CA PRO A 299 -47.53 10.72 -21.22
C PRO A 299 -46.32 9.83 -20.97
N ILE A 300 -46.35 8.62 -21.55
CA ILE A 300 -45.20 7.72 -21.66
C ILE A 300 -44.56 7.94 -23.03
N LEU A 301 -43.31 8.40 -23.07
CA LEU A 301 -42.61 8.80 -24.28
C LEU A 301 -41.42 7.87 -24.57
N PRO A 302 -40.98 7.74 -25.85
CA PRO A 302 -39.85 6.93 -26.23
C PRO A 302 -38.53 7.64 -25.90
N ALA A 303 -37.52 6.87 -25.41
CA ALA A 303 -36.16 7.36 -25.27
C ALA A 303 -35.13 6.22 -25.36
N ASP A 304 -34.25 6.31 -26.33
CA ASP A 304 -33.20 5.31 -26.55
C ASP A 304 -32.11 5.34 -25.45
N PHE A 305 -31.95 6.44 -24.69
CA PHE A 305 -31.01 6.54 -23.60
C PHE A 305 -31.39 5.72 -22.36
N VAL A 306 -32.63 5.22 -22.25
CA VAL A 306 -33.04 4.43 -21.08
C VAL A 306 -32.33 3.09 -21.09
N ASP A 307 -31.42 2.89 -20.11
CA ASP A 307 -30.74 1.62 -19.86
C ASP A 307 -31.66 0.70 -19.03
N VAL A 308 -32.26 -0.30 -19.69
CA VAL A 308 -33.11 -1.29 -19.03
C VAL A 308 -32.40 -2.17 -18.01
N ASN A 309 -31.08 -2.18 -18.03
CA ASN A 309 -30.25 -2.85 -17.00
C ASN A 309 -29.98 -1.98 -15.80
N ASN A 310 -30.38 -0.71 -15.77
CA ASN A 310 -30.21 0.18 -14.64
C ASN A 310 -31.50 0.35 -13.85
N ALA A 311 -31.42 0.12 -12.53
CA ALA A 311 -32.55 0.16 -11.61
C ALA A 311 -33.78 -0.59 -12.16
N THR A 312 -34.89 0.07 -12.25
CA THR A 312 -36.16 -0.51 -12.77
C THR A 312 -36.29 -0.50 -14.29
N GLY A 313 -35.36 0.14 -15.02
CA GLY A 313 -35.43 0.35 -16.47
C GLY A 313 -36.52 1.33 -16.91
N VAL A 314 -37.13 2.03 -15.97
CA VAL A 314 -38.14 3.11 -16.19
C VAL A 314 -37.59 4.39 -15.60
N VAL A 315 -37.62 5.47 -16.38
CA VAL A 315 -37.13 6.78 -15.97
C VAL A 315 -38.26 7.82 -15.99
N TYR A 316 -38.53 8.46 -14.88
CA TYR A 316 -39.44 9.61 -14.87
C TYR A 316 -38.66 10.88 -15.25
N SER A 317 -39.32 11.77 -15.97
CA SER A 317 -38.72 12.93 -16.60
C SER A 317 -38.93 14.19 -15.78
N VAL A 318 -37.83 14.89 -15.48
CA VAL A 318 -37.85 16.18 -14.77
C VAL A 318 -36.98 17.20 -15.52
N PRO A 319 -37.40 17.65 -16.71
CA PRO A 319 -36.57 18.46 -17.60
C PRO A 319 -36.12 19.80 -17.00
N GLY A 320 -36.80 20.28 -15.95
CA GLY A 320 -36.34 21.46 -15.17
C GLY A 320 -35.03 21.23 -14.45
N HIS A 321 -34.75 19.96 -14.06
CA HIS A 321 -33.67 19.61 -13.09
C HIS A 321 -32.76 18.48 -13.54
N ALA A 322 -32.96 17.94 -14.77
CA ALA A 322 -32.16 16.87 -15.35
C ALA A 322 -31.83 17.18 -16.83
N PRO A 323 -30.54 17.44 -17.16
CA PRO A 323 -30.10 17.74 -18.52
C PRO A 323 -30.45 16.68 -19.56
N TYR A 324 -30.40 15.40 -19.21
CA TYR A 324 -30.82 14.31 -20.09
C TYR A 324 -32.28 14.42 -20.46
N ASP A 325 -33.14 14.67 -19.48
CA ASP A 325 -34.57 14.79 -19.68
C ASP A 325 -34.92 16.01 -20.52
N TYR A 326 -34.26 17.13 -20.26
CA TYR A 326 -34.46 18.37 -21.01
C TYR A 326 -34.09 18.21 -22.48
N ILE A 327 -32.92 17.61 -22.74
CA ILE A 327 -32.44 17.40 -24.12
C ILE A 327 -33.35 16.40 -24.85
N ALA A 328 -33.71 15.29 -24.20
CA ALA A 328 -34.58 14.31 -24.83
C ALA A 328 -35.94 14.91 -25.17
N LEU A 329 -36.53 15.75 -24.29
CA LEU A 329 -37.80 16.43 -24.56
C LEU A 329 -37.61 17.49 -25.65
N ARG A 330 -36.52 18.27 -25.66
CA ARG A 330 -36.23 19.25 -26.73
C ARG A 330 -36.10 18.58 -28.11
N ASP A 331 -35.38 17.43 -28.17
CA ASP A 331 -35.22 16.68 -29.42
C ASP A 331 -36.61 16.26 -30.00
N LEU A 332 -37.51 15.83 -29.12
CA LEU A 332 -38.91 15.50 -29.53
C LEU A 332 -39.75 16.73 -29.90
N TRP A 333 -39.51 17.92 -29.31
CA TRP A 333 -40.13 19.17 -29.73
C TRP A 333 -39.70 19.62 -31.11
N GLU A 334 -38.40 19.41 -31.43
CA GLU A 334 -37.78 19.79 -32.68
C GLU A 334 -38.15 18.83 -33.83
N ASP A 335 -38.09 17.51 -33.56
CA ASP A 335 -38.44 16.47 -34.53
C ASP A 335 -39.38 15.42 -33.92
N PRO A 336 -40.69 15.67 -33.96
CA PRO A 336 -41.70 14.72 -33.48
C PRO A 336 -42.05 13.61 -34.46
N SER A 337 -41.34 13.46 -35.57
CA SER A 337 -41.73 12.58 -36.70
C SER A 337 -41.84 11.09 -36.29
N GLU A 338 -41.03 10.64 -35.35
CA GLU A 338 -41.06 9.26 -34.85
C GLU A 338 -42.24 8.99 -33.90
N LEU A 339 -42.97 10.01 -33.43
CA LEU A 339 -44.02 9.83 -32.42
C LEU A 339 -45.36 9.37 -33.03
N GLU A 340 -45.58 9.64 -34.31
CA GLU A 340 -46.79 9.24 -35.02
C GLU A 340 -47.03 7.73 -34.99
N GLN A 341 -45.97 6.92 -35.03
CA GLN A 341 -46.11 5.46 -34.93
C GLN A 341 -46.66 4.98 -33.59
N TYR A 342 -46.58 5.81 -32.53
CA TYR A 342 -47.14 5.52 -31.22
C TYR A 342 -48.50 6.22 -30.95
N GLY A 343 -49.04 6.88 -31.97
CA GLY A 343 -50.29 7.62 -31.85
C GLY A 343 -50.20 8.94 -31.10
N ILE A 344 -48.98 9.47 -30.93
CA ILE A 344 -48.70 10.75 -30.24
C ILE A 344 -48.57 11.85 -31.28
N THR A 345 -49.30 12.94 -31.13
CA THR A 345 -49.23 14.08 -32.03
C THR A 345 -48.12 15.06 -31.64
N ALA A 346 -47.59 15.79 -32.62
CA ALA A 346 -46.62 16.84 -32.37
C ALA A 346 -47.14 17.95 -31.45
N GLU A 347 -48.44 18.22 -31.47
CA GLU A 347 -49.07 19.21 -30.60
C GLU A 347 -49.09 18.75 -29.13
N GLU A 348 -49.38 17.49 -28.87
CA GLU A 348 -49.35 16.92 -27.52
C GLU A 348 -47.98 17.03 -26.88
N VAL A 349 -46.90 16.71 -27.61
CA VAL A 349 -45.52 16.79 -27.05
C VAL A 349 -45.10 18.22 -26.89
N ARG A 350 -45.38 19.12 -27.82
CA ARG A 350 -45.06 20.55 -27.72
C ARG A 350 -45.83 21.27 -26.61
N ALA A 351 -46.98 20.71 -26.17
CA ALA A 351 -47.75 21.21 -25.03
C ALA A 351 -47.16 20.81 -23.66
N ILE A 352 -46.12 19.93 -23.63
CA ILE A 352 -45.45 19.56 -22.35
C ILE A 352 -44.59 20.75 -21.89
N GLU A 353 -45.04 21.39 -20.82
CA GLU A 353 -44.29 22.50 -20.20
C GLU A 353 -43.30 21.98 -19.17
N VAL A 354 -42.11 22.61 -19.10
CA VAL A 354 -41.11 22.32 -18.09
C VAL A 354 -41.60 22.85 -16.73
N ILE A 355 -41.56 22.00 -15.71
CA ILE A 355 -42.00 22.35 -14.35
C ILE A 355 -40.75 22.58 -13.49
N MET A 356 -40.60 23.80 -13.00
CA MET A 356 -39.57 24.15 -12.02
C MET A 356 -40.11 23.86 -10.64
N MET A 357 -39.25 23.26 -9.79
CA MET A 357 -39.59 22.88 -8.42
C MET A 357 -38.45 23.13 -7.42
N ILE A 358 -37.30 23.53 -7.89
CA ILE A 358 -36.14 23.96 -7.07
C ILE A 358 -35.75 25.36 -7.52
N GLU A 359 -35.67 26.29 -6.58
CA GLU A 359 -35.11 27.63 -6.80
C GLU A 359 -33.75 27.77 -6.16
N ILE A 360 -32.93 28.65 -6.73
CA ILE A 360 -31.58 28.94 -6.25
C ILE A 360 -31.53 30.45 -6.00
N GLU A 361 -31.35 30.87 -4.76
CA GLU A 361 -31.35 32.29 -4.37
C GLU A 361 -30.26 33.06 -5.11
N GLY A 362 -30.66 34.03 -5.95
CA GLY A 362 -29.74 34.81 -6.77
C GLY A 362 -29.09 34.02 -7.94
N GLY A 363 -29.53 32.80 -8.21
CA GLY A 363 -29.09 31.95 -9.31
C GLY A 363 -29.93 32.08 -10.59
N SER A 364 -29.84 31.06 -11.45
CA SER A 364 -30.60 30.95 -12.67
C SER A 364 -32.02 30.43 -12.39
N ASP A 365 -33.03 31.01 -13.07
CA ASP A 365 -34.40 30.52 -13.03
C ASP A 365 -34.55 29.17 -13.75
N PHE A 366 -33.61 28.79 -14.64
CA PHE A 366 -33.59 27.53 -15.35
C PHE A 366 -32.13 27.05 -15.58
N LEU A 367 -31.51 26.61 -14.50
CA LEU A 367 -30.11 26.19 -14.48
C LEU A 367 -29.78 25.09 -15.52
N THR A 368 -30.68 24.12 -15.64
CA THR A 368 -30.50 23.00 -16.59
C THR A 368 -30.34 23.50 -18.03
N LYS A 369 -31.24 24.39 -18.47
CA LYS A 369 -31.18 24.98 -19.80
C LYS A 369 -29.92 25.81 -20.00
N ASP A 370 -29.59 26.65 -19.04
CA ASP A 370 -28.39 27.51 -19.14
C ASP A 370 -27.10 26.72 -19.27
N LEU A 371 -26.97 25.61 -18.55
CA LEU A 371 -25.80 24.74 -18.65
C LEU A 371 -25.75 23.95 -19.95
N VAL A 372 -26.91 23.46 -20.42
CA VAL A 372 -27.02 22.80 -21.74
C VAL A 372 -26.60 23.76 -22.86
N ASP A 373 -27.12 25.00 -22.84
CA ASP A 373 -26.78 26.02 -23.83
C ASP A 373 -25.29 26.43 -23.73
N LYS A 374 -24.76 26.61 -22.53
CA LYS A 374 -23.35 26.97 -22.27
C LYS A 374 -22.36 25.91 -22.80
N LEU A 375 -22.68 24.63 -22.58
CA LEU A 375 -21.85 23.52 -23.06
C LEU A 375 -22.07 23.17 -24.54
N GLY A 376 -23.06 23.81 -25.19
CA GLY A 376 -23.40 23.57 -26.59
C GLY A 376 -23.79 22.13 -26.84
N ILE A 377 -24.69 21.57 -25.99
CA ILE A 377 -25.20 20.20 -26.14
C ILE A 377 -26.19 20.16 -27.29
N ALA A 378 -25.84 19.42 -28.34
CA ALA A 378 -26.65 19.41 -29.58
C ALA A 378 -27.87 18.50 -29.49
N ASN A 379 -27.73 17.29 -28.94
CA ASN A 379 -28.79 16.31 -28.78
C ASN A 379 -28.43 15.25 -27.72
N GLN A 380 -29.29 14.29 -27.47
CA GLN A 380 -29.11 13.24 -26.46
C GLN A 380 -27.92 12.30 -26.69
N ASN A 381 -27.20 12.38 -27.81
CA ASN A 381 -26.00 11.57 -28.07
C ASN A 381 -24.70 12.25 -27.57
N ASP A 382 -24.74 13.51 -27.12
CA ASP A 382 -23.61 14.24 -26.57
C ASP A 382 -23.32 13.79 -25.10
N LEU A 383 -23.14 12.49 -24.88
CA LEU A 383 -23.11 11.85 -23.55
C LEU A 383 -22.10 12.48 -22.58
N GLU A 384 -20.88 12.81 -23.03
CA GLU A 384 -19.84 13.38 -22.18
C GLU A 384 -20.24 14.76 -21.62
N LYS A 385 -20.82 15.60 -22.47
CA LYS A 385 -21.29 16.92 -22.06
C LYS A 385 -22.57 16.86 -21.22
N LEU A 386 -23.46 15.90 -21.50
CA LEU A 386 -24.65 15.65 -20.70
C LEU A 386 -24.27 15.22 -19.29
N GLU A 387 -23.26 14.36 -19.14
CA GLU A 387 -22.77 13.94 -17.83
C GLU A 387 -22.16 15.12 -17.05
N GLU A 388 -21.36 15.98 -17.73
CA GLU A 388 -20.82 17.20 -17.14
C GLU A 388 -21.93 18.15 -16.68
N ALA A 389 -22.92 18.41 -17.53
CA ALA A 389 -24.08 19.27 -17.19
C ALA A 389 -24.86 18.70 -16.00
N THR A 390 -25.11 17.38 -15.99
CA THR A 390 -25.85 16.68 -14.93
C THR A 390 -25.13 16.81 -13.59
N GLY A 391 -23.81 16.60 -13.59
CA GLY A 391 -22.99 16.76 -12.39
C GLY A 391 -23.04 18.18 -11.81
N GLU A 392 -22.98 19.19 -12.66
CA GLU A 392 -23.06 20.61 -12.25
C GLU A 392 -24.47 20.98 -11.73
N VAL A 393 -25.54 20.61 -12.44
CA VAL A 393 -26.93 20.87 -11.99
C VAL A 393 -27.16 20.23 -10.61
N TYR A 394 -26.87 18.95 -10.48
CA TYR A 394 -27.15 18.21 -9.25
C TYR A 394 -26.36 18.75 -8.06
N LYS A 395 -25.10 19.17 -8.29
CA LYS A 395 -24.28 19.76 -7.26
C LYS A 395 -24.85 21.09 -6.75
N VAL A 396 -25.19 21.99 -7.66
CA VAL A 396 -25.71 23.32 -7.31
C VAL A 396 -27.06 23.19 -6.61
N GLU A 397 -28.01 22.42 -7.18
CA GLU A 397 -29.34 22.23 -6.59
C GLU A 397 -29.27 21.54 -5.22
N PHE A 398 -28.37 20.57 -5.01
CA PHE A 398 -28.21 19.90 -3.72
C PHE A 398 -27.76 20.84 -2.62
N TYR A 399 -26.75 21.68 -2.87
CA TYR A 399 -26.17 22.54 -1.83
C TYR A 399 -26.91 23.87 -1.66
N GLU A 400 -27.46 24.45 -2.73
CA GLU A 400 -28.00 25.79 -2.78
C GLU A 400 -29.52 25.81 -3.00
N GLY A 401 -30.11 24.71 -3.51
CA GLY A 401 -31.51 24.64 -3.89
C GLY A 401 -32.49 24.63 -2.72
N ILE A 402 -33.62 25.32 -2.94
CA ILE A 402 -34.77 25.36 -2.04
C ILE A 402 -35.99 24.85 -2.82
N MET A 403 -36.79 23.98 -2.19
CA MET A 403 -38.03 23.44 -2.77
C MET A 403 -39.07 24.54 -2.94
N MET A 404 -39.63 24.71 -4.13
CA MET A 404 -40.63 25.72 -4.43
C MET A 404 -42.01 25.36 -3.88
N ASP A 405 -42.99 26.32 -3.95
CA ASP A 405 -44.33 26.18 -3.38
C ASP A 405 -45.13 25.00 -3.95
N ASN A 406 -44.87 24.58 -5.17
CA ASN A 406 -45.52 23.43 -5.82
C ASN A 406 -45.03 22.07 -5.27
N CYS A 407 -44.09 22.04 -4.33
CA CYS A 407 -43.59 20.81 -3.70
C CYS A 407 -44.41 20.41 -2.46
N GLY A 408 -45.57 20.94 -2.27
CA GLY A 408 -46.49 20.55 -1.20
C GLY A 408 -45.87 20.63 0.21
N PRO A 409 -45.83 19.54 0.98
CA PRO A 409 -45.34 19.60 2.36
C PRO A 409 -43.85 19.92 2.50
N PHE A 410 -43.11 19.95 1.41
CA PHE A 410 -41.68 20.17 1.36
C PHE A 410 -41.27 21.58 0.88
N ALA A 411 -42.28 22.42 0.56
CA ALA A 411 -42.04 23.81 0.14
C ALA A 411 -41.19 24.59 1.14
N GLY A 412 -40.25 25.40 0.64
CA GLY A 412 -39.34 26.21 1.43
C GLY A 412 -38.19 25.47 2.13
N ARG A 413 -38.08 24.16 1.94
CA ARG A 413 -37.01 23.33 2.53
C ARG A 413 -35.80 23.24 1.61
N LYS A 414 -34.60 23.10 2.19
CA LYS A 414 -33.35 22.85 1.44
C LYS A 414 -33.38 21.45 0.83
N VAL A 415 -32.98 21.33 -0.42
CA VAL A 415 -32.89 20.05 -1.15
C VAL A 415 -31.98 19.05 -0.42
N SER A 416 -30.86 19.49 0.15
CA SER A 416 -29.91 18.63 0.89
C SER A 416 -30.50 17.96 2.15
N GLY A 417 -31.66 18.40 2.64
CA GLY A 417 -32.26 17.91 3.87
C GLY A 417 -33.65 17.29 3.72
N VAL A 418 -34.20 17.13 2.49
CA VAL A 418 -35.59 16.65 2.30
C VAL A 418 -35.69 15.19 1.87
N LYS A 419 -34.63 14.59 1.34
CA LYS A 419 -34.64 13.27 0.69
C LYS A 419 -35.30 12.18 1.56
N ASP A 420 -34.84 12.03 2.79
CA ASP A 420 -35.33 10.98 3.68
C ASP A 420 -36.82 11.18 4.05
N ASP A 421 -37.23 12.44 4.22
CA ASP A 421 -38.62 12.77 4.52
C ASP A 421 -39.53 12.55 3.31
N VAL A 422 -39.04 12.81 2.08
CA VAL A 422 -39.77 12.49 0.86
C VAL A 422 -39.91 10.98 0.69
N ILE A 423 -38.87 10.20 0.95
CA ILE A 423 -38.93 8.74 0.95
C ILE A 423 -39.96 8.23 1.97
N ALA A 424 -39.94 8.75 3.18
CA ALA A 424 -40.93 8.40 4.20
C ALA A 424 -42.36 8.73 3.74
N TRP A 425 -42.59 9.93 3.20
CA TRP A 425 -43.86 10.35 2.67
C TRP A 425 -44.34 9.45 1.52
N LEU A 426 -43.48 9.08 0.57
CA LEU A 426 -43.83 8.15 -0.52
C LEU A 426 -44.23 6.77 0.01
N LYS A 427 -43.55 6.27 1.04
CA LYS A 427 -43.89 4.99 1.69
C LYS A 427 -45.20 5.05 2.43
N GLU A 428 -45.50 6.13 3.15
CA GLU A 428 -46.80 6.34 3.82
C GLU A 428 -47.97 6.35 2.84
N GLN A 429 -47.76 6.87 1.63
CA GLN A 429 -48.75 6.86 0.54
C GLN A 429 -48.84 5.53 -0.23
N ASN A 430 -48.08 4.52 0.16
CA ASN A 430 -47.88 3.29 -0.59
C ASN A 430 -47.38 3.51 -2.04
N GLN A 431 -46.63 4.58 -2.29
CA GLN A 431 -46.14 4.97 -3.63
C GLN A 431 -44.59 4.96 -3.71
N GLY A 432 -43.92 4.52 -2.66
CA GLY A 432 -42.50 4.39 -2.58
C GLY A 432 -42.02 3.03 -2.06
N ASP A 433 -41.01 2.49 -2.69
CA ASP A 433 -40.28 1.28 -2.25
C ASP A 433 -38.80 1.47 -2.47
N VAL A 434 -38.00 0.45 -2.20
CA VAL A 434 -36.52 0.49 -2.32
C VAL A 434 -36.07 -0.48 -3.42
N PHE A 435 -35.04 -0.04 -4.16
CA PHE A 435 -34.36 -0.85 -5.14
C PHE A 435 -32.85 -0.62 -5.01
N TYR A 436 -32.07 -1.68 -5.02
CA TYR A 436 -30.63 -1.57 -4.82
C TYR A 436 -29.85 -1.90 -6.09
N GLU A 437 -28.77 -1.13 -6.36
CA GLU A 437 -27.83 -1.33 -7.45
C GLU A 437 -26.37 -1.17 -6.98
N PRO A 438 -25.39 -1.70 -7.71
CA PRO A 438 -24.01 -1.26 -7.56
C PRO A 438 -23.86 0.22 -7.95
N ASP A 439 -23.04 0.98 -7.24
CA ASP A 439 -22.80 2.41 -7.50
C ASP A 439 -21.97 2.68 -8.77
N GLN A 440 -21.39 1.65 -9.37
CA GLN A 440 -20.65 1.70 -10.64
C GLN A 440 -20.91 0.43 -11.46
N ARG A 441 -20.68 0.51 -12.77
CA ARG A 441 -20.80 -0.61 -13.72
C ARG A 441 -19.68 -0.55 -14.76
N PRO A 442 -19.17 -1.70 -15.27
CA PRO A 442 -19.51 -3.06 -14.84
C PRO A 442 -18.84 -3.44 -13.51
N VAL A 443 -19.49 -4.28 -12.73
CA VAL A 443 -18.89 -4.97 -11.58
C VAL A 443 -18.90 -6.47 -11.88
N VAL A 444 -17.72 -7.09 -12.00
CA VAL A 444 -17.58 -8.47 -12.45
C VAL A 444 -16.87 -9.31 -11.39
N CYS A 445 -17.48 -10.42 -10.99
CA CYS A 445 -16.88 -11.40 -10.09
C CYS A 445 -15.69 -12.10 -10.76
N LYS A 446 -14.76 -12.63 -9.98
CA LYS A 446 -13.64 -13.44 -10.49
C LYS A 446 -14.06 -14.68 -11.30
N CYS A 447 -15.29 -15.16 -11.14
CA CYS A 447 -15.85 -16.21 -11.99
C CYS A 447 -16.28 -15.73 -13.39
N GLY A 448 -16.25 -14.41 -13.65
CA GLY A 448 -16.64 -13.81 -14.92
C GLY A 448 -18.11 -13.35 -15.00
N THR A 449 -18.90 -13.54 -13.93
CA THR A 449 -20.33 -13.17 -13.88
C THR A 449 -20.51 -11.76 -13.32
N ASP A 450 -21.50 -11.03 -13.86
CA ASP A 450 -21.88 -9.71 -13.37
C ASP A 450 -22.40 -9.79 -11.93
N VAL A 451 -21.91 -8.87 -11.09
CA VAL A 451 -22.32 -8.75 -9.69
C VAL A 451 -23.60 -7.94 -9.61
N GLN A 452 -24.55 -8.46 -8.84
CA GLN A 452 -25.84 -7.85 -8.53
C GLN A 452 -25.91 -7.44 -7.05
N ILE A 453 -26.98 -6.78 -6.64
CA ILE A 453 -27.27 -6.59 -5.22
C ILE A 453 -28.28 -7.63 -4.78
N ALA A 454 -27.99 -8.30 -3.66
CA ALA A 454 -28.95 -9.22 -3.03
C ALA A 454 -29.22 -8.78 -1.57
N VAL A 455 -30.45 -8.99 -1.14
CA VAL A 455 -30.88 -8.85 0.26
C VAL A 455 -31.15 -10.26 0.79
N LEU A 456 -30.11 -10.87 1.39
CA LEU A 456 -30.17 -12.25 1.82
C LEU A 456 -30.73 -12.35 3.23
N ALA A 457 -31.84 -13.07 3.41
CA ALA A 457 -32.37 -13.37 4.72
C ALA A 457 -31.44 -14.29 5.52
N GLY A 458 -31.27 -14.01 6.79
CA GLY A 458 -30.51 -14.86 7.71
C GLY A 458 -29.00 -14.90 7.46
N GLN A 459 -28.42 -13.88 6.83
CA GLN A 459 -26.99 -13.72 6.69
C GLN A 459 -26.33 -13.47 8.05
N TRP A 460 -25.14 -14.05 8.27
CA TRP A 460 -24.35 -13.86 9.48
C TRP A 460 -23.40 -12.67 9.34
N PHE A 461 -23.39 -11.80 10.37
CA PHE A 461 -22.60 -10.57 10.43
C PHE A 461 -21.76 -10.53 11.70
N LEU A 462 -20.53 -9.97 11.59
CA LEU A 462 -19.81 -9.37 12.71
C LEU A 462 -20.26 -7.92 12.84
N ASP A 463 -20.75 -7.55 14.01
CA ASP A 463 -21.28 -6.22 14.32
C ASP A 463 -20.22 -5.41 15.08
N TYR A 464 -19.37 -4.73 14.30
CA TYR A 464 -18.30 -3.89 14.84
C TYR A 464 -18.79 -2.65 15.61
N GLU A 465 -20.08 -2.36 15.56
CA GLU A 465 -20.71 -1.31 16.38
C GLU A 465 -21.23 -1.81 17.74
N SER A 466 -21.06 -3.09 18.02
CA SER A 466 -21.45 -3.66 19.31
C SER A 466 -20.87 -2.88 20.48
N PRO A 467 -21.66 -2.62 21.56
CA PRO A 467 -21.24 -1.76 22.65
C PRO A 467 -19.91 -2.14 23.27
N GLY A 468 -19.02 -1.17 23.41
CA GLY A 468 -17.70 -1.30 24.01
C GLY A 468 -16.65 -2.04 23.16
N TRP A 469 -16.99 -2.61 22.00
CA TRP A 469 -16.00 -3.23 21.11
C TRP A 469 -15.22 -2.19 20.30
N LYS A 470 -15.93 -1.24 19.73
CA LYS A 470 -15.32 -0.12 18.99
C LYS A 470 -14.40 0.71 19.89
N ASP A 471 -14.78 0.96 21.15
CA ASP A 471 -13.95 1.68 22.13
C ASP A 471 -12.65 0.92 22.44
N LYS A 472 -12.71 -0.39 22.66
CA LYS A 472 -11.51 -1.23 22.85
C LYS A 472 -10.61 -1.22 21.63
N ALA A 473 -11.17 -1.21 20.43
CA ALA A 473 -10.40 -1.15 19.20
C ALA A 473 -9.70 0.22 19.04
N TRP A 474 -10.36 1.32 19.39
CA TRP A 474 -9.73 2.65 19.47
C TRP A 474 -8.59 2.68 20.50
N ASP A 475 -8.78 2.10 21.68
CA ASP A 475 -7.72 1.97 22.69
C ASP A 475 -6.53 1.19 22.14
N ALA A 476 -6.79 0.12 21.40
CA ALA A 476 -5.74 -0.68 20.77
C ALA A 476 -4.99 0.12 19.69
N LEU A 477 -5.68 0.81 18.79
CA LEU A 477 -5.08 1.64 17.74
C LEU A 477 -4.23 2.77 18.37
N ASN A 478 -4.73 3.42 19.42
CA ASN A 478 -4.01 4.50 20.10
C ASN A 478 -2.77 4.03 20.87
N SER A 479 -2.74 2.76 21.27
CA SER A 479 -1.60 2.17 21.98
C SER A 479 -0.51 1.62 21.06
N MET A 480 -0.78 1.49 19.75
CA MET A 480 0.16 0.91 18.80
C MET A 480 0.88 1.96 17.92
N LYS A 481 2.05 1.59 17.44
CA LYS A 481 2.81 2.39 16.49
C LYS A 481 2.39 2.05 15.05
N ILE A 482 2.08 3.07 14.25
CA ILE A 482 1.86 2.95 12.81
C ILE A 482 3.08 3.52 12.08
N ILE A 483 3.63 2.81 11.12
CA ILE A 483 4.82 3.24 10.36
C ILE A 483 4.59 3.04 8.85
N PRO A 484 4.66 4.07 8.01
CA PRO A 484 4.70 5.52 8.37
C PRO A 484 3.45 6.00 9.08
N GLU A 485 3.60 7.00 9.95
CA GLU A 485 2.49 7.54 10.73
C GLU A 485 1.36 8.14 9.87
N ALA A 486 1.69 8.60 8.66
CA ALA A 486 0.72 9.14 7.70
C ALA A 486 -0.44 8.18 7.38
N PHE A 487 -0.25 6.87 7.53
CA PHE A 487 -1.31 5.88 7.29
C PHE A 487 -2.30 5.76 8.46
N ARG A 488 -2.04 6.36 9.62
CA ARG A 488 -2.95 6.32 10.78
C ARG A 488 -4.34 6.82 10.44
N ILE A 489 -4.44 7.92 9.68
CA ILE A 489 -5.72 8.51 9.28
C ILE A 489 -6.63 7.53 8.52
N MET A 490 -6.04 6.58 7.78
CA MET A 490 -6.82 5.56 7.06
C MET A 490 -7.47 4.56 8.02
N PHE A 491 -6.77 4.18 9.11
CA PHE A 491 -7.35 3.36 10.18
C PHE A 491 -8.47 4.09 10.90
N GLU A 492 -8.24 5.35 11.28
CA GLU A 492 -9.21 6.19 11.96
C GLU A 492 -10.48 6.38 11.10
N SER A 493 -10.30 6.70 9.81
CA SER A 493 -11.40 6.76 8.85
C SER A 493 -12.16 5.43 8.78
N THR A 494 -11.44 4.30 8.70
CA THR A 494 -12.08 2.98 8.66
C THR A 494 -12.90 2.71 9.92
N PHE A 495 -12.37 3.01 11.09
CA PHE A 495 -13.07 2.79 12.36
C PHE A 495 -14.35 3.62 12.50
N HIS A 496 -14.38 4.82 11.89
CA HIS A 496 -15.59 5.64 11.88
C HIS A 496 -16.73 4.98 11.09
N TRP A 497 -16.47 4.49 9.87
CA TRP A 497 -17.51 3.94 9.02
C TRP A 497 -17.75 2.43 9.19
N LEU A 498 -16.85 1.72 9.88
CA LEU A 498 -16.96 0.28 10.05
C LEU A 498 -18.16 -0.07 10.95
N ALA A 499 -19.12 -0.76 10.34
CA ALA A 499 -20.36 -1.23 10.94
C ALA A 499 -20.50 -2.76 10.81
N GLN A 500 -21.66 -3.26 10.45
CA GLN A 500 -21.88 -4.68 10.25
C GLN A 500 -21.22 -5.19 8.97
N ARG A 501 -20.53 -6.35 9.07
CA ARG A 501 -19.88 -7.00 7.93
C ARG A 501 -20.26 -8.46 7.85
N PRO A 502 -20.63 -8.98 6.65
CA PRO A 502 -20.87 -10.41 6.46
C PRO A 502 -19.63 -11.19 6.85
N CYS A 503 -19.81 -12.19 7.70
CA CYS A 503 -18.68 -13.00 8.21
C CYS A 503 -18.73 -14.47 7.79
N ALA A 504 -19.72 -14.86 7.00
CA ALA A 504 -19.86 -16.22 6.49
C ALA A 504 -20.47 -16.24 5.09
N ARG A 505 -20.21 -17.31 4.35
CA ARG A 505 -20.64 -17.56 2.98
C ARG A 505 -21.17 -18.98 2.82
N LYS A 506 -22.12 -19.21 1.89
CA LYS A 506 -22.67 -20.56 1.66
C LYS A 506 -21.76 -21.44 0.79
N ARG A 507 -20.82 -20.85 0.06
CA ARG A 507 -19.85 -21.59 -0.77
C ARG A 507 -18.46 -21.04 -0.52
N GLY A 508 -17.49 -21.93 -0.32
CA GLY A 508 -16.09 -21.56 -0.08
C GLY A 508 -15.26 -22.74 0.42
N ILE A 509 -13.96 -22.51 0.53
CA ILE A 509 -13.03 -23.37 1.28
C ILE A 509 -12.79 -22.70 2.62
N GLY A 510 -12.76 -23.43 3.73
CA GLY A 510 -12.45 -22.87 5.05
C GLY A 510 -13.20 -23.51 6.19
N THR A 511 -13.24 -22.85 7.32
CA THR A 511 -13.85 -23.31 8.56
C THR A 511 -15.38 -23.20 8.49
N PRO A 512 -16.14 -24.28 8.70
CA PRO A 512 -17.58 -24.19 8.89
C PRO A 512 -17.93 -23.33 10.10
N LEU A 513 -19.00 -22.54 10.00
CA LEU A 513 -19.49 -21.74 11.10
C LEU A 513 -20.02 -22.66 12.22
N PRO A 514 -19.50 -22.62 13.45
CA PRO A 514 -19.73 -23.67 14.44
C PRO A 514 -21.19 -23.84 14.90
N PHE A 515 -22.02 -22.81 14.76
CA PHE A 515 -23.43 -22.81 15.14
C PHE A 515 -24.40 -22.84 13.95
N ASP A 516 -23.86 -22.84 12.72
CA ASP A 516 -24.61 -22.96 11.46
C ASP A 516 -23.70 -23.54 10.36
N PRO A 517 -23.39 -24.85 10.38
CA PRO A 517 -22.33 -25.46 9.57
C PRO A 517 -22.54 -25.43 8.05
N GLU A 518 -23.72 -25.03 7.58
CA GLU A 518 -23.99 -24.79 6.16
C GLU A 518 -23.25 -23.54 5.65
N TRP A 519 -22.78 -22.71 6.56
CA TRP A 519 -22.00 -21.51 6.26
C TRP A 519 -20.53 -21.73 6.51
N ILE A 520 -19.69 -21.19 5.64
CA ILE A 520 -18.22 -21.18 5.76
C ILE A 520 -17.79 -19.77 6.21
N ILE A 521 -16.94 -19.71 7.21
CA ILE A 521 -16.37 -18.44 7.71
C ILE A 521 -15.58 -17.75 6.60
N GLU A 522 -15.76 -16.45 6.50
CA GLU A 522 -15.21 -15.60 5.45
C GLU A 522 -13.69 -15.39 5.63
N ALA A 523 -12.95 -15.29 4.51
CA ALA A 523 -11.49 -15.25 4.45
C ALA A 523 -10.84 -14.10 5.24
N LEU A 524 -11.44 -12.91 5.28
CA LEU A 524 -10.89 -11.79 6.03
C LEU A 524 -11.06 -11.98 7.55
N SER A 525 -12.10 -12.69 7.97
CA SER A 525 -12.41 -12.90 9.38
C SER A 525 -11.62 -14.04 10.00
N ASP A 526 -11.31 -15.11 9.25
CA ASP A 526 -10.55 -16.27 9.74
C ASP A 526 -9.05 -16.00 9.85
N SER A 527 -8.60 -14.90 9.29
CA SER A 527 -7.17 -14.58 9.16
C SER A 527 -6.68 -13.45 10.11
N THR A 528 -7.46 -13.06 11.10
CA THR A 528 -7.18 -11.87 11.92
C THR A 528 -6.26 -12.11 13.11
N ILE A 529 -6.31 -13.30 13.72
CA ILE A 529 -5.56 -13.63 14.94
C ILE A 529 -4.56 -14.80 14.78
N TYR A 530 -4.25 -15.16 13.52
CA TYR A 530 -3.36 -16.29 13.22
C TYR A 530 -1.95 -16.16 13.83
N MET A 531 -1.53 -14.97 14.23
CA MET A 531 -0.28 -14.74 14.95
C MET A 531 -0.23 -15.55 16.23
N ALA A 532 -1.36 -15.71 16.95
CA ALA A 532 -1.42 -16.54 18.14
C ALA A 532 -1.17 -18.02 17.78
N PHE A 533 -1.75 -18.51 16.70
CA PHE A 533 -1.59 -19.90 16.28
C PHE A 533 -0.16 -20.25 15.88
N TYR A 534 0.58 -19.32 15.25
CA TYR A 534 2.01 -19.52 14.95
C TYR A 534 2.84 -19.91 16.17
N THR A 535 2.47 -19.44 17.36
CA THR A 535 3.24 -19.72 18.58
C THR A 535 3.21 -21.20 18.95
N ILE A 536 2.13 -21.92 18.62
CA ILE A 536 1.92 -23.32 19.03
C ILE A 536 1.85 -24.32 17.87
N ALA A 537 1.76 -23.88 16.61
CA ALA A 537 1.54 -24.73 15.45
C ALA A 537 2.58 -25.87 15.32
N HIS A 538 3.85 -25.61 15.55
CA HIS A 538 4.92 -26.60 15.50
C HIS A 538 4.78 -27.65 16.62
N ILE A 539 4.37 -27.26 17.83
CA ILE A 539 4.18 -28.17 18.97
C ILE A 539 3.00 -29.10 18.70
N ILE A 540 1.89 -28.58 18.19
CA ILE A 540 0.71 -29.34 17.78
C ILE A 540 1.11 -30.46 16.81
N ARG A 541 1.89 -30.11 15.76
CA ARG A 541 2.34 -31.08 14.75
C ARG A 541 3.34 -32.09 15.28
N GLN A 542 4.33 -31.65 16.04
CA GLN A 542 5.34 -32.55 16.64
C GLN A 542 4.70 -33.59 17.55
N ASN A 543 3.65 -33.22 18.26
CA ASN A 543 2.92 -34.13 19.15
C ASN A 543 1.70 -34.78 18.47
N LYS A 544 1.52 -34.58 17.15
CA LYS A 544 0.44 -35.19 16.36
C LYS A 544 -0.95 -34.97 16.94
N LEU A 545 -1.18 -33.78 17.54
CA LEU A 545 -2.50 -33.44 18.06
C LEU A 545 -3.47 -33.28 16.89
N LYS A 546 -4.68 -33.82 17.04
CA LYS A 546 -5.77 -33.74 16.07
C LYS A 546 -6.79 -32.68 16.48
N ALA A 547 -7.72 -32.36 15.59
CA ALA A 547 -8.81 -31.41 15.87
C ALA A 547 -9.63 -31.78 17.11
N GLU A 548 -9.84 -33.06 17.36
CA GLU A 548 -10.58 -33.58 18.55
C GLU A 548 -9.96 -33.16 19.89
N HIS A 549 -8.66 -32.90 19.95
CA HIS A 549 -7.96 -32.39 21.13
C HIS A 549 -8.04 -30.86 21.28
N LEU A 550 -8.29 -30.17 20.17
CA LEU A 550 -8.21 -28.69 20.05
C LEU A 550 -9.61 -28.07 20.21
N VAL A 551 -10.29 -28.43 21.29
CA VAL A 551 -11.62 -27.91 21.66
C VAL A 551 -11.51 -26.56 22.39
N VAL A 552 -12.64 -25.87 22.60
CA VAL A 552 -12.69 -24.55 23.23
C VAL A 552 -11.88 -24.44 24.53
N PRO A 553 -11.97 -25.37 25.50
CA PRO A 553 -11.17 -25.35 26.73
C PRO A 553 -9.66 -25.37 26.51
N PHE A 554 -9.18 -26.01 25.41
CA PHE A 554 -7.77 -26.03 25.04
C PHE A 554 -7.27 -24.61 24.77
N PHE A 555 -7.94 -23.90 23.88
CA PHE A 555 -7.54 -22.54 23.48
C PHE A 555 -7.79 -21.51 24.59
N ASP A 556 -8.84 -21.69 25.38
CA ASP A 556 -9.10 -20.87 26.57
C ASP A 556 -7.95 -20.95 27.55
N TYR A 557 -7.40 -22.14 27.79
CA TYR A 557 -6.24 -22.32 28.66
C TYR A 557 -4.99 -21.73 27.99
N VAL A 558 -4.67 -22.12 26.77
CA VAL A 558 -3.42 -21.75 26.11
C VAL A 558 -3.34 -20.24 25.89
N PHE A 559 -4.38 -19.60 25.37
CA PHE A 559 -4.33 -18.20 24.99
C PHE A 559 -4.85 -17.23 26.05
N GLN A 560 -5.86 -17.61 26.82
CA GLN A 560 -6.47 -16.73 27.81
C GLN A 560 -6.11 -17.10 29.26
N GLY A 561 -5.58 -18.30 29.52
CA GLY A 561 -5.26 -18.80 30.86
C GLY A 561 -6.50 -19.10 31.67
N LYS A 562 -7.59 -19.43 31.03
CA LYS A 562 -8.85 -19.83 31.66
C LYS A 562 -8.92 -21.34 31.83
N GLY A 563 -9.52 -21.80 32.93
CA GLY A 563 -9.65 -23.20 33.22
C GLY A 563 -8.55 -23.75 34.16
N MET A 564 -8.90 -24.78 34.96
CA MET A 564 -7.94 -25.49 35.78
C MET A 564 -7.20 -26.52 34.92
N LEU A 565 -5.88 -26.57 35.00
CA LEU A 565 -5.00 -27.37 34.14
C LEU A 565 -5.44 -28.83 34.04
N ASP A 566 -5.67 -29.50 35.20
CA ASP A 566 -6.04 -30.91 35.22
C ASP A 566 -7.43 -31.17 34.60
N LYS A 567 -8.37 -30.23 34.76
CA LYS A 567 -9.68 -30.31 34.14
C LYS A 567 -9.57 -30.17 32.62
N VAL A 568 -8.82 -29.19 32.16
CA VAL A 568 -8.57 -28.99 30.72
C VAL A 568 -7.86 -30.18 30.12
N ALA A 569 -6.86 -30.73 30.79
CA ALA A 569 -6.16 -31.93 30.33
C ALA A 569 -7.09 -33.14 30.15
N LYS A 570 -8.03 -33.35 31.11
CA LYS A 570 -9.03 -34.39 31.02
C LYS A 570 -10.02 -34.18 29.87
N GLU A 571 -10.47 -32.96 29.66
CA GLU A 571 -11.43 -32.59 28.60
C GLU A 571 -10.85 -32.68 27.21
N THR A 572 -9.57 -32.32 27.06
CA THR A 572 -8.87 -32.25 25.75
C THR A 572 -8.10 -33.53 25.43
N GLY A 573 -7.83 -34.39 26.39
CA GLY A 573 -6.92 -35.55 26.23
C GLY A 573 -5.44 -35.13 26.05
N VAL A 574 -5.10 -33.87 26.25
CA VAL A 574 -3.72 -33.35 26.15
C VAL A 574 -3.05 -33.33 27.52
N SER A 575 -1.83 -33.81 27.59
CA SER A 575 -1.12 -33.87 28.88
C SER A 575 -0.94 -32.50 29.53
N PRO A 576 -1.01 -32.38 30.87
CA PRO A 576 -0.82 -31.13 31.58
C PRO A 576 0.51 -30.45 31.25
N ALA A 577 1.58 -31.22 31.07
CA ALA A 577 2.91 -30.72 30.72
C ALA A 577 2.89 -30.06 29.35
N LEU A 578 2.23 -30.67 28.36
CA LEU A 578 2.18 -30.12 26.98
C LEU A 578 1.30 -28.86 26.91
N LEU A 579 0.16 -28.84 27.60
CA LEU A 579 -0.67 -27.65 27.74
C LEU A 579 0.11 -26.47 28.34
N LYS A 580 0.89 -26.75 29.39
CA LYS A 580 1.73 -25.75 30.05
C LYS A 580 2.80 -25.22 29.07
N THR A 581 3.48 -26.11 28.36
CA THR A 581 4.50 -25.73 27.35
C THR A 581 3.91 -24.82 26.25
N MET A 582 2.73 -25.17 25.70
CA MET A 582 2.10 -24.34 24.67
C MET A 582 1.68 -22.97 25.19
N ARG A 583 1.19 -22.90 26.44
CA ARG A 583 0.90 -21.63 27.08
C ARG A 583 2.16 -20.79 27.33
N GLU A 584 3.26 -21.39 27.76
CA GLU A 584 4.54 -20.72 27.96
C GLU A 584 5.11 -20.18 26.64
N GLU A 585 5.00 -20.96 25.53
CA GLU A 585 5.33 -20.51 24.17
C GLU A 585 4.52 -19.27 23.78
N PHE A 586 3.19 -19.32 23.93
CA PHE A 586 2.35 -18.17 23.65
C PHE A 586 2.75 -16.96 24.50
N LEU A 587 2.90 -17.12 25.79
CA LEU A 587 3.24 -16.03 26.70
C LEU A 587 4.63 -15.41 26.43
N TYR A 588 5.56 -16.22 25.92
CA TYR A 588 6.88 -15.72 25.54
C TYR A 588 6.82 -14.87 24.26
N TRP A 589 6.13 -15.35 23.23
CA TRP A 589 6.11 -14.67 21.93
C TRP A 589 5.13 -13.49 21.87
N TYR A 590 3.99 -13.57 22.58
CA TYR A 590 3.00 -12.50 22.56
C TYR A 590 3.36 -11.35 23.52
N PRO A 591 3.03 -10.12 23.12
CA PRO A 591 2.31 -9.66 21.93
C PRO A 591 3.12 -9.80 20.64
N ASN A 592 2.46 -9.73 19.47
CA ASN A 592 3.12 -9.52 18.19
C ASN A 592 3.78 -8.14 18.19
N ASP A 593 5.11 -8.09 18.05
CA ASP A 593 5.87 -6.84 18.16
C ASP A 593 5.72 -5.98 16.92
N GLN A 594 5.65 -6.61 15.74
CA GLN A 594 5.47 -5.88 14.48
C GLN A 594 4.76 -6.74 13.44
N ARG A 595 3.73 -6.16 12.82
CA ARG A 595 3.10 -6.69 11.62
C ARG A 595 3.44 -5.78 10.44
N HIS A 596 4.02 -6.37 9.37
CA HIS A 596 4.40 -5.63 8.17
C HIS A 596 3.56 -6.07 6.97
N THR A 597 2.97 -5.10 6.22
CA THR A 597 2.12 -5.38 5.04
C THR A 597 1.98 -4.17 4.12
N ALA A 598 1.01 -4.22 3.17
CA ALA A 598 0.66 -3.12 2.27
C ALA A 598 -0.59 -2.35 2.77
N PRO A 599 -0.77 -1.06 2.38
CA PRO A 599 -1.87 -0.21 2.83
C PRO A 599 -3.26 -0.67 2.38
N SER A 600 -3.36 -1.43 1.29
CA SER A 600 -4.63 -2.00 0.81
C SER A 600 -5.36 -2.87 1.83
N HIS A 601 -4.66 -3.33 2.87
CA HIS A 601 -5.25 -4.13 3.93
C HIS A 601 -5.78 -3.30 5.12
N ILE A 602 -5.67 -1.98 5.11
CA ILE A 602 -6.07 -1.13 6.23
C ILE A 602 -7.59 -1.13 6.40
N SER A 603 -8.32 -0.89 5.32
CA SER A 603 -9.79 -0.75 5.32
C SER A 603 -10.55 -2.07 5.58
N ASN A 604 -9.84 -3.17 5.63
CA ASN A 604 -10.41 -4.49 5.83
C ASN A 604 -9.62 -5.28 6.88
N HIS A 605 -8.74 -6.17 6.46
CA HIS A 605 -8.06 -7.17 7.28
C HIS A 605 -7.30 -6.61 8.49
N LEU A 606 -6.57 -5.47 8.37
CA LEU A 606 -5.81 -4.91 9.50
C LEU A 606 -6.72 -4.31 10.56
N SER A 607 -7.76 -3.58 10.14
CA SER A 607 -8.76 -3.04 11.05
C SER A 607 -9.49 -4.17 11.79
N PHE A 608 -9.92 -5.21 11.07
CA PHE A 608 -10.54 -6.39 11.70
C PHE A 608 -9.58 -7.07 12.69
N ALA A 609 -8.29 -7.20 12.35
CA ALA A 609 -7.30 -7.77 13.26
C ALA A 609 -7.17 -6.98 14.58
N ILE A 610 -7.25 -5.65 14.53
CA ILE A 610 -7.22 -4.80 15.72
C ILE A 610 -8.47 -5.06 16.59
N PHE A 611 -9.65 -5.04 15.97
CA PHE A 611 -10.91 -5.34 16.67
C PHE A 611 -10.91 -6.72 17.32
N HIS A 612 -10.49 -7.75 16.57
CA HIS A 612 -10.49 -9.12 17.03
C HIS A 612 -9.47 -9.35 18.16
N HIS A 613 -8.27 -8.76 18.08
CA HIS A 613 -7.31 -8.78 19.18
C HIS A 613 -7.85 -8.07 20.43
N ALA A 614 -8.51 -6.93 20.26
CA ALA A 614 -9.10 -6.19 21.36
C ALA A 614 -10.26 -6.94 22.02
N ALA A 615 -10.97 -7.79 21.28
CA ALA A 615 -12.03 -8.65 21.81
C ALA A 615 -11.50 -9.83 22.59
N LEU A 616 -10.49 -10.53 22.06
CA LEU A 616 -10.09 -11.85 22.52
C LEU A 616 -8.92 -11.83 23.51
N PHE A 617 -8.07 -10.82 23.45
CA PHE A 617 -6.85 -10.75 24.26
C PHE A 617 -6.83 -9.54 25.19
N PRO A 618 -6.19 -9.65 26.36
CA PRO A 618 -5.97 -8.51 27.25
C PRO A 618 -5.00 -7.49 26.60
N LYS A 619 -5.08 -6.24 27.01
CA LYS A 619 -4.31 -5.09 26.47
C LYS A 619 -2.82 -5.38 26.28
N LYS A 620 -2.20 -6.09 27.22
CA LYS A 620 -0.78 -6.47 27.16
C LYS A 620 -0.42 -7.41 25.99
N HIS A 621 -1.41 -8.02 25.35
CA HIS A 621 -1.25 -8.94 24.22
C HIS A 621 -1.74 -8.34 22.89
N TRP A 622 -2.09 -7.06 22.83
CA TRP A 622 -2.46 -6.39 21.57
C TRP A 622 -1.24 -6.16 20.69
N ILE A 623 -1.45 -6.10 19.39
CA ILE A 623 -0.42 -5.81 18.38
C ILE A 623 0.27 -4.49 18.75
N GLN A 624 1.63 -4.48 18.73
CA GLN A 624 2.39 -3.32 19.19
C GLN A 624 2.73 -2.34 18.05
N CYS A 625 2.92 -2.84 16.83
CA CYS A 625 3.29 -2.02 15.69
C CYS A 625 2.71 -2.60 14.39
N ILE A 626 2.20 -1.72 13.54
CA ILE A 626 1.92 -2.04 12.14
C ILE A 626 2.82 -1.16 11.28
N SER A 627 3.61 -1.80 10.42
CA SER A 627 4.44 -1.11 9.42
C SER A 627 3.98 -1.43 8.01
N LEU A 628 4.06 -0.44 7.13
CA LEU A 628 3.45 -0.51 5.81
C LEU A 628 4.44 -0.11 4.72
N ASN A 629 4.36 -0.76 3.58
CA ASN A 629 5.01 -0.32 2.36
C ASN A 629 3.98 -0.15 1.23
N GLU A 630 4.16 0.92 0.46
CA GLU A 630 3.35 1.20 -0.71
C GLU A 630 3.53 0.16 -1.84
N HIS A 631 2.62 0.19 -2.81
CA HIS A 631 2.63 -0.70 -3.97
C HIS A 631 3.85 -0.50 -4.88
N MET A 632 4.03 -1.45 -5.79
CA MET A 632 5.05 -1.38 -6.84
C MET A 632 4.37 -1.34 -8.21
N ASN A 633 4.79 -0.41 -9.04
CA ASN A 633 4.50 -0.35 -10.47
C ASN A 633 5.61 -1.07 -11.26
N MET A 634 5.35 -1.33 -12.53
CA MET A 634 6.33 -1.84 -13.49
C MET A 634 6.34 -0.95 -14.73
N GLU A 635 7.51 -0.40 -15.07
CA GLU A 635 7.72 0.50 -16.22
C GLU A 635 6.67 1.64 -16.28
N GLY A 636 6.36 2.23 -15.12
CA GLY A 636 5.41 3.34 -14.96
C GLY A 636 3.94 2.93 -14.85
N GLY A 637 3.58 1.66 -15.07
CA GLY A 637 2.21 1.16 -15.03
C GLY A 637 1.88 0.30 -13.81
N LYS A 638 0.62 0.32 -13.37
CA LYS A 638 0.15 -0.61 -12.33
C LYS A 638 0.25 -2.06 -12.82
N MET A 639 0.85 -2.92 -12.00
CA MET A 639 0.95 -4.35 -12.30
C MET A 639 -0.42 -5.03 -12.29
N SER A 640 -0.65 -5.87 -13.27
CA SER A 640 -1.86 -6.70 -13.38
C SER A 640 -1.53 -8.02 -14.08
N LYS A 641 -1.89 -9.14 -13.46
CA LYS A 641 -1.72 -10.47 -14.05
C LYS A 641 -2.51 -10.60 -15.36
N SER A 642 -3.71 -10.04 -15.43
CA SER A 642 -4.56 -10.09 -16.64
C SER A 642 -3.96 -9.31 -17.82
N LYS A 643 -3.19 -8.24 -17.55
CA LYS A 643 -2.48 -7.46 -18.58
C LYS A 643 -1.13 -8.08 -18.96
N GLY A 644 -0.66 -9.10 -18.24
CA GLY A 644 0.64 -9.74 -18.49
C GLY A 644 1.86 -8.86 -18.18
N ASN A 645 1.69 -7.73 -17.49
CA ASN A 645 2.78 -6.81 -17.13
C ASN A 645 3.29 -7.07 -15.70
N THR A 646 3.51 -8.34 -15.34
CA THR A 646 4.06 -8.76 -14.05
C THR A 646 5.26 -9.68 -14.29
N ILE A 647 6.22 -9.62 -13.36
CA ILE A 647 7.33 -10.59 -13.32
C ILE A 647 7.04 -11.55 -12.17
N PRO A 648 6.89 -12.85 -12.42
CA PRO A 648 6.72 -13.86 -11.39
C PRO A 648 7.92 -13.89 -10.43
N LEU A 649 7.65 -14.11 -9.16
CA LEU A 649 8.70 -14.10 -8.13
C LEU A 649 9.71 -15.25 -8.32
N GLY A 650 9.26 -16.39 -8.81
CA GLY A 650 10.09 -17.55 -9.10
C GLY A 650 11.12 -17.34 -10.21
N GLU A 651 10.93 -16.37 -11.11
CA GLU A 651 11.92 -16.02 -12.14
C GLU A 651 13.11 -15.23 -11.57
N ILE A 652 12.93 -14.54 -10.45
CA ILE A 652 13.91 -13.59 -9.93
C ILE A 652 15.27 -14.23 -9.67
N PRO A 653 15.37 -15.39 -8.98
CA PRO A 653 16.67 -15.97 -8.66
C PRO A 653 17.49 -16.31 -9.90
N THR A 654 16.85 -16.74 -10.98
CA THR A 654 17.51 -17.13 -12.23
C THR A 654 17.82 -15.96 -13.14
N LYS A 655 16.92 -15.01 -13.28
CA LYS A 655 17.02 -13.86 -14.21
C LYS A 655 17.90 -12.74 -13.65
N TYR A 656 17.75 -12.41 -12.38
CA TYR A 656 18.42 -11.27 -11.77
C TYR A 656 19.37 -11.65 -10.63
N GLY A 657 19.07 -12.70 -9.87
CA GLY A 657 19.68 -13.08 -8.60
C GLY A 657 18.93 -12.50 -7.40
N ALA A 658 18.86 -13.27 -6.32
CA ALA A 658 18.11 -12.93 -5.11
C ALA A 658 18.62 -11.62 -4.48
N ASP A 659 19.94 -11.50 -4.27
CA ASP A 659 20.51 -10.31 -3.61
C ASP A 659 20.41 -9.05 -4.49
N VAL A 660 20.38 -9.16 -5.81
CA VAL A 660 20.15 -8.03 -6.73
C VAL A 660 18.72 -7.52 -6.58
N PHE A 661 17.74 -8.42 -6.59
CA PHE A 661 16.35 -8.07 -6.38
C PHE A 661 16.14 -7.38 -5.03
N ARG A 662 16.62 -8.00 -3.94
CA ARG A 662 16.55 -7.46 -2.58
C ARG A 662 17.15 -6.06 -2.50
N THR A 663 18.34 -5.86 -3.06
CA THR A 663 19.00 -4.54 -3.07
C THR A 663 18.22 -3.51 -3.86
N TYR A 664 17.66 -3.87 -5.03
CA TYR A 664 16.81 -2.99 -5.82
C TYR A 664 15.61 -2.52 -5.01
N VAL A 665 14.85 -3.47 -4.48
CA VAL A 665 13.61 -3.21 -3.73
C VAL A 665 13.85 -2.31 -2.51
N LEU A 666 14.97 -2.50 -1.82
CA LEU A 666 15.28 -1.74 -0.61
C LEU A 666 15.88 -0.35 -0.90
N SER A 667 16.44 -0.13 -2.11
CA SER A 667 17.13 1.12 -2.45
C SER A 667 16.35 2.04 -3.41
N ALA A 668 15.33 1.54 -4.11
CA ALA A 668 14.63 2.29 -5.16
C ALA A 668 13.66 3.35 -4.60
N ALA A 669 12.93 3.03 -3.53
CA ALA A 669 11.98 3.96 -2.90
C ALA A 669 11.88 3.71 -1.39
N GLU A 670 11.51 4.75 -0.63
CA GLU A 670 11.12 4.57 0.78
C GLU A 670 9.88 3.68 0.90
N PRO A 671 9.71 2.94 2.02
CA PRO A 671 8.54 2.09 2.20
C PRO A 671 7.21 2.79 1.98
N GLY A 672 7.02 3.99 2.53
CA GLY A 672 5.79 4.79 2.38
C GLY A 672 5.59 5.45 1.01
N SER A 673 6.42 5.16 0.01
CA SER A 673 6.33 5.74 -1.33
C SER A 673 6.08 4.67 -2.38
N LEU A 674 5.33 5.01 -3.42
CA LEU A 674 5.13 4.15 -4.58
C LEU A 674 6.49 3.83 -5.22
N MET A 675 6.72 2.57 -5.54
CA MET A 675 7.94 2.11 -6.21
C MET A 675 7.65 1.85 -7.69
N ASP A 676 8.65 2.06 -8.54
CA ASP A 676 8.59 1.64 -9.94
C ASP A 676 9.76 0.71 -10.26
N TRP A 677 9.45 -0.52 -10.68
CA TRP A 677 10.45 -1.44 -11.18
C TRP A 677 10.80 -1.11 -12.62
N ARG A 678 12.07 -0.81 -12.87
CA ARG A 678 12.60 -0.53 -14.19
C ARG A 678 13.75 -1.46 -14.51
N GLU A 679 13.61 -2.29 -15.52
CA GLU A 679 14.65 -3.27 -15.91
C GLU A 679 15.98 -2.59 -16.27
N ARG A 680 15.93 -1.41 -16.84
CA ARG A 680 17.13 -0.62 -17.19
C ARG A 680 18.02 -0.23 -16.01
N ASP A 681 17.45 -0.20 -14.77
CA ASP A 681 18.17 0.20 -13.56
C ASP A 681 18.79 -0.99 -12.83
N VAL A 682 18.39 -2.22 -13.12
CA VAL A 682 18.90 -3.45 -12.51
C VAL A 682 20.41 -3.65 -12.72
N PRO A 683 20.98 -3.39 -13.92
CA PRO A 683 22.43 -3.50 -14.14
C PRO A 683 23.26 -2.62 -13.21
N ALA A 684 22.78 -1.43 -12.85
CA ALA A 684 23.47 -0.54 -11.93
C ALA A 684 23.55 -1.13 -10.51
N VAL A 685 22.47 -1.74 -10.04
CA VAL A 685 22.44 -2.46 -8.75
C VAL A 685 23.41 -3.65 -8.76
N ARG A 686 23.36 -4.48 -9.81
CA ARG A 686 24.27 -5.62 -10.00
C ARG A 686 25.74 -5.17 -9.98
N ASN A 687 26.06 -4.06 -10.64
CA ASN A 687 27.41 -3.52 -10.67
C ASN A 687 27.89 -3.07 -9.27
N ARG A 688 27.02 -2.47 -8.46
CA ARG A 688 27.37 -2.10 -7.08
C ARG A 688 27.68 -3.32 -6.22
N ILE A 689 26.87 -4.38 -6.30
CA ILE A 689 27.14 -5.65 -5.58
C ILE A 689 28.46 -6.27 -6.05
N LYS A 690 28.77 -6.21 -7.36
CA LYS A 690 30.05 -6.67 -7.93
C LYS A 690 31.21 -5.87 -7.35
N GLN A 691 31.14 -4.54 -7.36
CA GLN A 691 32.20 -3.67 -6.78
C GLN A 691 32.42 -3.96 -5.29
N PHE A 692 31.34 -4.09 -4.52
CA PHE A 692 31.42 -4.53 -3.14
C PHE A 692 32.18 -5.84 -2.99
N SER A 693 31.79 -6.86 -3.75
CA SER A 693 32.42 -8.19 -3.72
C SER A 693 33.90 -8.16 -4.12
N GLU A 694 34.29 -7.35 -5.10
CA GLU A 694 35.68 -7.17 -5.52
C GLU A 694 36.53 -6.51 -4.44
N ILE A 695 36.05 -5.47 -3.80
CA ILE A 695 36.73 -4.82 -2.68
C ILE A 695 36.92 -5.83 -1.53
N MET A 696 35.84 -6.54 -1.17
CA MET A 696 35.88 -7.53 -0.10
C MET A 696 36.86 -8.66 -0.40
N LYS A 697 36.84 -9.21 -1.63
CA LYS A 697 37.77 -10.27 -2.06
C LYS A 697 39.22 -9.85 -1.89
N LYS A 698 39.54 -8.57 -2.11
CA LYS A 698 40.93 -8.04 -2.03
C LYS A 698 41.37 -7.82 -0.61
N TYR A 699 40.51 -7.38 0.32
CA TYR A 699 40.93 -6.86 1.62
C TYR A 699 40.41 -7.64 2.82
N SER A 700 39.40 -8.50 2.68
CA SER A 700 38.74 -9.16 3.80
C SER A 700 39.53 -10.29 4.48
N LYS A 701 40.56 -10.83 3.82
CA LYS A 701 41.37 -11.95 4.36
C LYS A 701 42.34 -11.55 5.45
N LYS A 702 42.52 -10.25 5.71
CA LYS A 702 43.40 -9.75 6.76
C LYS A 702 42.65 -9.71 8.09
N THR A 703 43.38 -9.95 9.19
CA THR A 703 42.83 -9.84 10.55
C THR A 703 42.54 -8.38 10.86
N PRO A 704 41.31 -8.01 11.27
CA PRO A 704 41.01 -6.65 11.69
C PRO A 704 41.86 -6.25 12.89
N ARG A 705 42.47 -5.08 12.80
CA ARG A 705 43.19 -4.49 13.92
C ARG A 705 42.29 -3.47 14.64
N ALA A 706 42.28 -3.52 15.97
CA ALA A 706 41.65 -2.46 16.76
C ALA A 706 42.56 -1.22 16.75
N TYR A 707 41.98 -0.05 16.47
CA TYR A 707 42.70 1.22 16.59
C TYR A 707 42.66 1.72 18.04
N THR A 708 43.83 2.15 18.56
CA THR A 708 43.99 2.65 19.93
C THR A 708 44.45 4.11 19.90
N LYS A 709 44.43 4.80 21.05
CA LYS A 709 44.95 6.17 21.19
C LYS A 709 46.43 6.31 20.88
N LYS A 710 47.18 5.20 20.88
CA LYS A 710 48.63 5.18 20.58
C LYS A 710 48.90 5.15 19.08
N ASP A 711 47.96 4.74 18.29
CA ASP A 711 48.09 4.73 16.84
C ASP A 711 47.99 6.16 16.29
N LYS A 712 48.92 6.49 15.38
CA LYS A 712 48.95 7.79 14.69
C LYS A 712 48.74 7.58 13.20
N PRO A 713 47.48 7.27 12.78
CA PRO A 713 47.21 7.07 11.39
C PRO A 713 47.26 8.39 10.60
N THR A 714 47.47 8.27 9.28
CA THR A 714 47.39 9.42 8.37
C THR A 714 46.03 10.11 8.45
N GLU A 715 45.94 11.40 8.09
CA GLU A 715 44.67 12.15 8.05
C GLU A 715 43.62 11.44 7.18
N THR A 716 44.03 10.92 6.03
CA THR A 716 43.19 10.12 5.15
C THR A 716 42.64 8.88 5.83
N THR A 717 43.45 8.21 6.65
CA THR A 717 42.99 7.03 7.41
C THR A 717 42.07 7.46 8.57
N ARG A 718 42.37 8.57 9.26
CA ARG A 718 41.48 9.12 10.28
C ARG A 718 40.11 9.42 9.71
N TRP A 719 40.07 10.07 8.53
CA TRP A 719 38.83 10.36 7.86
C TRP A 719 38.00 9.11 7.53
N VAL A 720 38.59 8.09 6.86
CA VAL A 720 37.79 6.91 6.47
C VAL A 720 37.35 6.09 7.69
N LEU A 721 38.14 6.05 8.78
CA LEU A 721 37.73 5.44 10.04
C LEU A 721 36.58 6.20 10.70
N SER A 722 36.66 7.54 10.73
CA SER A 722 35.58 8.37 11.23
C SER A 722 34.30 8.12 10.42
N ARG A 723 34.37 8.25 9.09
CA ARG A 723 33.20 8.05 8.22
C ARG A 723 32.59 6.66 8.35
N MET A 724 33.44 5.60 8.49
CA MET A 724 32.94 4.24 8.73
C MET A 724 32.12 4.15 10.03
N ASN A 725 32.58 4.78 11.10
CA ASN A 725 31.86 4.73 12.38
C ASN A 725 30.62 5.63 12.39
N THR A 726 30.66 6.77 11.71
CA THR A 726 29.48 7.61 11.46
C THR A 726 28.42 6.84 10.66
N ILE A 727 28.81 6.15 9.58
CA ILE A 727 27.92 5.30 8.79
C ILE A 727 27.26 4.20 9.63
N ILE A 728 27.97 3.59 10.58
CA ILE A 728 27.37 2.59 11.49
C ILE A 728 26.25 3.23 12.33
N GLN A 729 26.47 4.46 12.84
CA GLN A 729 25.44 5.18 13.60
C GLN A 729 24.24 5.54 12.71
N GLU A 730 24.50 6.11 11.55
CA GLU A 730 23.46 6.47 10.57
C GLU A 730 22.65 5.24 10.15
N CYS A 731 23.29 4.14 9.78
CA CYS A 731 22.60 2.90 9.41
C CYS A 731 21.76 2.32 10.55
N THR A 732 22.23 2.44 11.79
CA THR A 732 21.46 2.02 12.96
C THR A 732 20.24 2.90 13.15
N ASP A 733 20.40 4.23 13.06
CA ASP A 733 19.30 5.19 13.15
C ASP A 733 18.27 4.98 12.02
N TYR A 734 18.73 4.82 10.78
CA TYR A 734 17.87 4.56 9.64
C TYR A 734 17.01 3.30 9.83
N MET A 735 17.60 2.21 10.31
CA MET A 735 16.88 0.96 10.56
C MET A 735 15.89 1.07 11.72
N GLU A 736 16.23 1.77 12.80
CA GLU A 736 15.30 1.98 13.92
C GLU A 736 14.13 2.92 13.57
N ASN A 737 14.34 3.86 12.64
CA ASN A 737 13.35 4.82 12.18
C ASN A 737 12.67 4.43 10.85
N PHE A 738 12.86 3.20 10.39
CA PHE A 738 12.25 2.66 9.16
C PHE A 738 12.64 3.43 7.88
N ARG A 739 13.79 4.12 7.86
CA ARG A 739 14.38 4.80 6.71
C ARG A 739 15.20 3.81 5.87
N ILE A 740 14.52 2.85 5.30
CA ILE A 740 15.14 1.67 4.68
C ILE A 740 15.93 2.03 3.43
N ARG A 741 15.43 2.95 2.61
CA ARG A 741 16.13 3.41 1.41
C ARG A 741 17.43 4.12 1.76
N ASP A 742 17.41 4.98 2.76
CA ASP A 742 18.61 5.69 3.22
C ASP A 742 19.68 4.70 3.70
N TYR A 743 19.26 3.69 4.51
CA TYR A 743 20.17 2.60 4.89
C TYR A 743 20.77 1.89 3.66
N ALA A 744 19.96 1.48 2.71
CA ALA A 744 20.39 0.71 1.53
C ALA A 744 21.35 1.51 0.64
N ILE A 745 21.08 2.80 0.43
CA ILE A 745 21.93 3.72 -0.35
C ILE A 745 23.26 3.93 0.38
N THR A 746 23.23 4.16 1.68
CA THR A 746 24.42 4.41 2.49
C THR A 746 25.34 3.20 2.52
N VAL A 747 24.79 2.01 2.81
CA VAL A 747 25.57 0.77 2.89
C VAL A 747 26.17 0.36 1.54
N MET A 748 25.48 0.60 0.44
CA MET A 748 25.95 0.13 -0.86
C MET A 748 26.61 1.24 -1.69
N SER A 749 25.94 2.37 -1.90
CA SER A 749 26.45 3.39 -2.84
C SER A 749 27.46 4.32 -2.20
N GLU A 750 27.17 4.82 -1.00
CA GLU A 750 28.04 5.76 -0.31
C GLU A 750 29.32 5.08 0.18
N MET A 751 29.21 3.89 0.77
CA MET A 751 30.39 3.12 1.18
C MET A 751 31.31 2.82 0.03
N ILE A 752 30.81 2.38 -1.13
CA ILE A 752 31.64 2.12 -2.31
C ILE A 752 32.38 3.41 -2.72
N ARG A 753 31.67 4.54 -2.76
CA ARG A 753 32.28 5.84 -3.10
C ARG A 753 33.37 6.22 -2.10
N THR A 754 33.10 6.12 -0.80
CA THR A 754 34.05 6.43 0.28
C THR A 754 35.30 5.56 0.18
N ILE A 755 35.14 4.26 -0.04
CA ILE A 755 36.26 3.33 -0.17
C ILE A 755 37.09 3.62 -1.43
N HIS A 756 36.43 3.88 -2.56
CA HIS A 756 37.15 4.25 -3.78
C HIS A 756 37.98 5.54 -3.58
N HIS A 757 37.44 6.56 -2.91
CA HIS A 757 38.20 7.76 -2.54
C HIS A 757 39.40 7.43 -1.69
N TYR A 758 39.22 6.61 -0.63
CA TYR A 758 40.31 6.21 0.25
C TYR A 758 41.43 5.45 -0.51
N LEU A 759 41.04 4.51 -1.38
CA LEU A 759 42.00 3.67 -2.11
C LEU A 759 42.82 4.43 -3.16
N LYS A 760 42.35 5.57 -3.64
CA LYS A 760 43.08 6.48 -4.56
C LYS A 760 44.11 7.36 -3.84
N ARG A 761 44.10 7.39 -2.51
CA ARG A 761 45.03 8.23 -1.72
C ARG A 761 46.35 7.54 -1.48
N LYS A 762 47.40 8.36 -1.26
CA LYS A 762 48.73 7.88 -0.82
C LYS A 762 48.70 7.53 0.66
N VAL A 763 48.48 6.27 0.97
CA VAL A 763 48.50 5.74 2.35
C VAL A 763 49.52 4.59 2.38
N PRO A 764 50.34 4.46 3.43
CA PRO A 764 51.25 3.33 3.59
C PRO A 764 50.55 1.98 3.45
N LYS A 765 51.17 1.02 2.78
CA LYS A 765 50.52 -0.26 2.41
C LYS A 765 49.98 -1.00 3.65
N GLU A 766 50.79 -1.10 4.71
CA GLU A 766 50.40 -1.78 5.95
C GLU A 766 49.21 -1.10 6.64
N GLU A 767 49.23 0.24 6.72
CA GLU A 767 48.14 1.05 7.28
C GLU A 767 46.87 0.85 6.45
N ARG A 768 46.97 0.90 5.11
CA ARG A 768 45.86 0.65 4.19
C ARG A 768 45.25 -0.74 4.39
N GLU A 769 46.08 -1.78 4.47
CA GLU A 769 45.62 -3.15 4.66
C GLU A 769 44.92 -3.33 6.01
N ALA A 770 45.46 -2.77 7.10
CA ALA A 770 44.86 -2.82 8.44
C ALA A 770 43.52 -2.06 8.49
N THR A 771 43.48 -0.87 7.89
CA THR A 771 42.27 -0.05 7.81
C THR A 771 41.17 -0.75 7.03
N MET A 772 41.53 -1.28 5.87
CA MET A 772 40.53 -1.99 5.03
C MET A 772 40.03 -3.27 5.70
N ALA A 773 40.86 -4.01 6.41
CA ALA A 773 40.43 -5.17 7.20
C ALA A 773 39.41 -4.77 8.29
N TYR A 774 39.65 -3.66 9.00
CA TYR A 774 38.69 -3.11 9.97
C TYR A 774 37.36 -2.74 9.32
N ILE A 775 37.41 -2.07 8.17
CA ILE A 775 36.20 -1.63 7.40
C ILE A 775 35.45 -2.84 6.88
N CYS A 776 36.12 -3.81 6.25
CA CYS A 776 35.50 -4.98 5.68
C CYS A 776 34.74 -5.82 6.70
N ASP A 777 35.27 -5.97 7.92
CA ASP A 777 34.57 -6.67 9.01
C ASP A 777 33.24 -6.00 9.39
N LYS A 778 33.22 -4.69 9.42
CA LYS A 778 32.00 -3.92 9.73
C LYS A 778 31.04 -3.85 8.57
N TRP A 779 31.57 -3.61 7.38
CA TRP A 779 30.75 -3.41 6.17
C TRP A 779 30.00 -4.67 5.76
N VAL A 780 30.61 -5.86 5.80
CA VAL A 780 29.91 -7.12 5.51
C VAL A 780 28.73 -7.37 6.44
N ARG A 781 28.86 -6.99 7.72
CA ARG A 781 27.77 -7.09 8.70
C ARG A 781 26.66 -6.05 8.44
N LEU A 782 27.02 -4.84 8.04
CA LEU A 782 26.02 -3.84 7.63
C LEU A 782 25.24 -4.26 6.38
N THR A 783 25.87 -4.94 5.43
CA THR A 783 25.21 -5.38 4.19
C THR A 783 24.42 -6.68 4.35
N ALA A 784 24.72 -7.51 5.34
CA ALA A 784 24.15 -8.84 5.51
C ALA A 784 22.60 -8.90 5.51
N PRO A 785 21.84 -7.98 6.14
CA PRO A 785 20.40 -8.00 6.06
C PRO A 785 19.86 -7.78 4.65
N MET A 786 20.56 -6.98 3.83
CA MET A 786 20.14 -6.64 2.47
C MET A 786 20.61 -7.67 1.44
N THR A 787 21.88 -8.09 1.52
CA THR A 787 22.52 -9.04 0.58
C THR A 787 23.01 -10.29 1.32
N PRO A 788 22.09 -11.11 1.87
CA PRO A 788 22.48 -12.20 2.76
C PRO A 788 23.38 -13.24 2.10
N HIS A 789 23.13 -13.62 0.86
CA HIS A 789 23.90 -14.66 0.17
C HIS A 789 25.33 -14.21 -0.13
N VAL A 790 25.48 -13.01 -0.69
CA VAL A 790 26.81 -12.43 -0.97
C VAL A 790 27.58 -12.21 0.32
N SER A 791 26.91 -11.75 1.36
CA SER A 791 27.54 -11.49 2.67
C SER A 791 28.00 -12.79 3.35
N GLU A 792 27.23 -13.88 3.28
CA GLU A 792 27.65 -15.21 3.77
C GLU A 792 28.83 -15.75 2.98
N GLU A 793 28.83 -15.59 1.64
CA GLU A 793 29.95 -16.04 0.79
C GLU A 793 31.23 -15.29 1.12
N ILE A 794 31.16 -13.99 1.41
CA ILE A 794 32.27 -13.18 1.85
C ILE A 794 32.72 -13.60 3.25
N TRP A 795 31.79 -13.71 4.19
CA TRP A 795 32.05 -14.06 5.59
C TRP A 795 32.75 -15.38 5.74
N SER A 796 32.33 -16.41 4.98
CA SER A 796 32.98 -17.72 4.97
C SER A 796 34.44 -17.69 4.44
N LYS A 797 34.82 -16.66 3.68
CA LYS A 797 36.18 -16.46 3.18
C LYS A 797 37.05 -15.57 4.06
N MET A 798 36.44 -14.98 5.10
CA MET A 798 37.13 -14.14 6.10
C MET A 798 37.67 -14.95 7.27
N ASP A 799 37.56 -16.26 7.22
CA ASP A 799 37.98 -17.16 8.30
C ASP A 799 37.26 -16.82 9.63
N ARG A 800 35.94 -16.58 9.53
CA ARG A 800 35.08 -16.27 10.68
C ARG A 800 34.17 -17.46 10.98
N ASP A 801 33.98 -17.71 12.27
CA ASP A 801 33.06 -18.75 12.74
C ASP A 801 31.59 -18.38 12.50
N GLY A 802 30.79 -19.39 12.20
CA GLY A 802 29.34 -19.28 12.08
C GLY A 802 28.88 -18.53 10.84
N TYR A 803 27.68 -17.92 10.96
CA TYR A 803 26.97 -17.22 9.89
C TYR A 803 26.97 -15.71 10.13
N VAL A 804 27.18 -14.91 9.06
CA VAL A 804 27.08 -13.46 9.18
C VAL A 804 25.65 -13.02 9.54
N SER A 805 24.64 -13.77 9.12
CA SER A 805 23.23 -13.55 9.48
C SER A 805 22.95 -13.63 10.99
N LEU A 806 23.84 -14.29 11.75
CA LEU A 806 23.77 -14.43 13.21
C LEU A 806 24.86 -13.59 13.94
N ALA A 807 25.77 -12.98 13.20
CA ALA A 807 26.81 -12.14 13.76
C ALA A 807 26.21 -10.86 14.37
N PRO A 808 26.80 -10.31 15.44
CA PRO A 808 26.30 -9.08 16.05
C PRO A 808 26.33 -7.89 15.09
N TRP A 809 25.27 -7.08 15.09
CA TRP A 809 25.27 -5.79 14.39
C TRP A 809 26.50 -4.97 14.81
N PRO A 810 27.22 -4.33 13.87
CA PRO A 810 28.43 -3.61 14.21
C PRO A 810 28.12 -2.41 15.10
N LYS A 811 28.96 -2.19 16.09
CA LYS A 811 28.89 -1.01 16.96
C LYS A 811 29.91 0.01 16.52
N ALA A 812 29.50 1.27 16.47
CA ALA A 812 30.40 2.39 16.20
C ALA A 812 31.37 2.60 17.35
N ASP A 813 32.64 2.75 17.02
CA ASP A 813 33.66 3.22 17.98
C ASP A 813 33.66 4.75 18.00
N ARG A 814 32.95 5.33 18.94
CA ARG A 814 32.84 6.81 19.09
C ARG A 814 34.15 7.52 19.20
N ARG A 815 35.21 6.83 19.64
CA ARG A 815 36.55 7.44 19.77
C ARG A 815 37.21 7.74 18.43
N LEU A 816 36.75 7.05 17.37
CA LEU A 816 37.25 7.21 16.00
C LEU A 816 36.40 8.21 15.19
N ILE A 817 35.30 8.69 15.72
CA ILE A 817 34.47 9.70 15.06
C ILE A 817 35.10 11.08 15.28
N ASP A 818 35.49 11.69 14.18
CA ASP A 818 36.07 13.05 14.15
C ASP A 818 35.38 13.89 13.05
N PRO A 819 34.35 14.68 13.42
CA PRO A 819 33.66 15.51 12.46
C PRO A 819 34.53 16.48 11.69
N SER A 820 35.68 16.88 12.27
CA SER A 820 36.59 17.86 11.64
C SER A 820 37.28 17.29 10.41
N VAL A 821 37.69 16.01 10.46
CA VAL A 821 38.31 15.36 9.28
C VAL A 821 37.27 15.01 8.22
N GLU A 822 36.01 14.72 8.62
CA GLU A 822 34.92 14.49 7.66
C GLU A 822 34.57 15.78 6.91
N MET A 823 34.44 16.91 7.62
CA MET A 823 34.22 18.22 7.00
C MET A 823 35.38 18.61 6.08
N ALA A 824 36.62 18.39 6.49
CA ALA A 824 37.77 18.69 5.64
C ALA A 824 37.73 17.87 4.32
N GLN A 825 37.30 16.63 4.38
CA GLN A 825 37.12 15.81 3.18
C GLN A 825 36.00 16.30 2.26
N GLN A 826 34.92 16.83 2.81
CA GLN A 826 33.85 17.45 2.03
C GLN A 826 34.37 18.63 1.23
N VAL A 827 35.28 19.43 1.81
CA VAL A 827 35.98 20.53 1.10
C VAL A 827 36.78 20.02 -0.10
N VAL A 828 37.48 18.89 0.04
CA VAL A 828 38.21 18.26 -1.07
C VAL A 828 37.25 17.83 -2.20
N GLU A 829 36.14 17.21 -1.86
CA GLU A 829 35.14 16.75 -2.83
C GLU A 829 34.46 17.94 -3.55
N ALA A 830 34.09 18.97 -2.79
CA ALA A 830 33.55 20.21 -3.35
C ALA A 830 34.55 20.89 -4.29
N THR A 831 35.82 20.95 -3.89
CA THR A 831 36.92 21.53 -4.70
C THR A 831 37.06 20.80 -6.05
N VAL A 832 37.07 19.46 -6.05
CA VAL A 832 37.14 18.66 -7.29
C VAL A 832 35.92 18.95 -8.20
N LYS A 833 34.74 19.05 -7.61
CA LYS A 833 33.50 19.36 -8.36
C LYS A 833 33.58 20.77 -8.99
N ASP A 834 33.97 21.78 -8.20
CA ASP A 834 34.03 23.16 -8.65
C ASP A 834 35.09 23.34 -9.76
N ILE A 835 36.24 22.67 -9.64
CA ILE A 835 37.28 22.69 -10.71
C ILE A 835 36.72 22.10 -11.99
N ARG A 836 36.01 20.99 -11.95
CA ARG A 836 35.38 20.34 -13.12
C ARG A 836 34.32 21.23 -13.76
N GLU A 837 33.55 21.96 -12.97
CA GLU A 837 32.54 22.89 -13.48
C GLU A 837 33.19 24.11 -14.16
N ILE A 838 34.23 24.70 -13.53
CA ILE A 838 34.97 25.83 -14.11
C ILE A 838 35.69 25.39 -15.39
N ALA A 839 36.32 24.23 -15.41
CA ALA A 839 37.00 23.70 -16.58
C ALA A 839 36.02 23.49 -17.78
N LYS A 840 34.78 23.07 -17.52
CA LYS A 840 33.75 23.02 -18.58
C LYS A 840 33.38 24.37 -19.15
N LEU A 841 33.44 25.45 -18.36
CA LEU A 841 33.12 26.80 -18.80
C LEU A 841 34.25 27.42 -19.68
N LEU A 842 35.49 26.95 -19.55
CA LEU A 842 36.65 27.45 -20.30
C LEU A 842 36.66 27.00 -21.78
N ARG A 843 35.73 26.19 -22.23
CA ARG A 843 35.43 25.66 -23.59
C ARG A 843 36.62 25.37 -24.51
N ASP A 844 37.52 26.33 -24.78
CA ASP A 844 38.61 26.25 -25.76
C ASP A 844 40.03 26.41 -25.17
N LYS A 845 40.15 26.72 -23.87
CA LYS A 845 41.45 26.81 -23.18
C LYS A 845 41.66 25.57 -22.31
N LYS A 846 42.58 24.71 -22.73
CA LYS A 846 43.00 23.59 -21.88
C LYS A 846 43.86 24.16 -20.75
N ALA A 847 43.26 24.26 -19.56
CA ALA A 847 44.02 24.59 -18.37
C ALA A 847 44.95 23.40 -18.02
N SER A 848 46.20 23.75 -17.67
CA SER A 848 47.23 22.75 -17.29
C SER A 848 47.51 22.73 -15.80
N GLU A 849 47.22 23.83 -15.09
CA GLU A 849 47.41 23.97 -13.66
C GLU A 849 46.21 24.63 -12.99
N VAL A 850 45.95 24.26 -11.74
CA VAL A 850 44.97 24.88 -10.87
C VAL A 850 45.60 25.32 -9.55
N HIS A 851 45.38 26.58 -9.17
CA HIS A 851 45.76 27.15 -7.89
C HIS A 851 44.51 27.23 -6.99
N ILE A 852 44.63 26.64 -5.81
CA ILE A 852 43.56 26.54 -4.80
C ILE A 852 43.96 27.44 -3.62
N TYR A 853 43.07 28.40 -3.29
CA TYR A 853 43.30 29.36 -2.19
C TYR A 853 42.38 29.04 -1.01
N VAL A 854 43.00 28.82 0.15
CA VAL A 854 42.29 28.51 1.42
C VAL A 854 42.15 29.78 2.26
N ALA A 855 40.96 30.02 2.80
CA ALA A 855 40.65 31.19 3.59
C ALA A 855 41.59 31.38 4.81
N PRO A 856 41.89 32.64 5.23
CA PRO A 856 42.78 32.90 6.38
C PRO A 856 42.11 32.56 7.72
N GLN A 857 42.93 32.24 8.73
CA GLN A 857 42.50 31.75 10.06
C GLN A 857 41.48 32.66 10.74
N TRP A 858 41.61 34.00 10.56
CA TRP A 858 40.69 34.91 11.19
C TRP A 858 39.21 34.74 10.70
N MET A 859 39.02 34.33 9.43
CA MET A 859 37.65 34.06 8.91
C MET A 859 37.03 32.84 9.59
N PHE A 860 37.80 31.79 9.84
CA PHE A 860 37.35 30.61 10.61
C PHE A 860 36.96 31.00 12.03
N LYS A 861 37.77 31.84 12.68
CA LYS A 861 37.46 32.38 14.02
C LYS A 861 36.17 33.18 14.01
N ALA A 862 35.98 34.04 12.99
CA ALA A 862 34.80 34.87 12.83
C ALA A 862 33.52 34.04 12.63
N MET A 863 33.54 33.04 11.76
CA MET A 863 32.41 32.15 11.55
C MET A 863 32.11 31.28 12.78
N ASN A 864 33.12 30.78 13.47
CA ASN A 864 32.97 30.02 14.69
C ASN A 864 32.38 30.88 15.82
N SER A 865 32.74 32.16 15.94
CA SER A 865 32.18 33.05 16.97
C SER A 865 30.67 33.26 16.76
N ILE A 866 30.18 33.35 15.53
CA ILE A 866 28.72 33.43 15.27
C ILE A 866 27.99 32.21 15.83
N ARG A 867 28.58 31.00 15.73
CA ARG A 867 28.01 29.75 16.28
C ARG A 867 28.11 29.66 17.80
N THR A 868 29.28 29.98 18.34
CA THR A 868 29.54 29.82 19.79
C THR A 868 28.81 30.84 20.64
N ASP A 869 28.62 32.05 20.12
CA ASP A 869 27.99 33.14 20.82
C ASP A 869 26.48 33.25 20.54
N ASP A 870 25.92 32.23 19.88
CA ASP A 870 24.49 32.07 19.55
C ASP A 870 23.87 33.35 18.92
N VAL A 871 24.61 33.90 17.94
CA VAL A 871 24.23 35.16 17.28
C VAL A 871 23.00 34.94 16.41
N SER A 872 22.00 35.81 16.53
CA SER A 872 20.83 35.80 15.65
C SER A 872 21.25 35.81 14.17
N MET A 873 20.58 34.96 13.34
CA MET A 873 20.86 34.87 11.89
C MET A 873 20.37 36.09 11.10
N ILE A 874 19.98 37.19 11.75
CA ILE A 874 19.65 38.46 11.12
C ILE A 874 20.95 39.11 10.64
N VAL A 875 21.02 39.50 9.37
CA VAL A 875 22.20 40.05 8.70
C VAL A 875 22.80 41.22 9.49
N GLY A 876 21.96 42.10 10.04
CA GLY A 876 22.38 43.24 10.86
C GLY A 876 23.08 42.82 12.17
N ASP A 877 22.57 41.79 12.84
CA ASP A 877 23.12 41.30 14.10
C ASP A 877 24.47 40.61 13.87
N ILE A 878 24.56 39.79 12.82
CA ILE A 878 25.83 39.15 12.41
C ILE A 878 26.89 40.22 12.09
N MET A 879 26.51 41.21 11.29
CA MET A 879 27.43 42.30 10.94
C MET A 879 27.87 43.06 12.18
N LYS A 880 26.99 43.42 13.06
CA LYS A 880 27.28 44.09 14.34
C LYS A 880 28.22 43.28 15.22
N HIS A 881 27.94 41.99 15.38
CA HIS A 881 28.76 41.06 16.15
C HIS A 881 30.18 41.00 15.60
N LEU A 882 30.37 40.74 14.29
CA LEU A 882 31.67 40.63 13.70
C LEU A 882 32.46 41.98 13.72
N MET A 883 31.78 43.10 13.47
CA MET A 883 32.43 44.44 13.46
C MET A 883 32.71 45.00 14.85
N SER A 884 32.15 44.42 15.92
CA SER A 884 32.50 44.78 17.29
C SER A 884 33.89 44.30 17.70
N ASN A 885 34.38 43.21 17.09
CA ASN A 885 35.67 42.66 17.34
C ASN A 885 36.76 43.39 16.54
N PRO A 886 37.79 43.96 17.21
CA PRO A 886 38.86 44.71 16.53
C PRO A 886 39.65 43.90 15.50
N ASP A 887 39.83 42.56 15.75
CA ASP A 887 40.56 41.66 14.84
C ASP A 887 39.79 41.44 13.51
N TYR A 888 38.47 41.55 13.51
CA TYR A 888 37.66 41.39 12.30
C TYR A 888 37.34 42.71 11.60
N ARG A 889 37.26 43.79 12.40
CA ARG A 889 36.96 45.16 11.89
C ARG A 889 37.96 45.61 10.83
N GLN A 890 39.26 45.30 11.00
CA GLN A 890 40.28 45.65 9.98
C GLN A 890 40.06 44.99 8.59
N HIS A 891 39.22 43.97 8.54
CA HIS A 891 38.86 43.20 7.33
C HIS A 891 37.45 43.49 6.82
N GLY A 892 36.89 44.68 7.02
CA GLY A 892 35.49 45.02 6.80
C GLY A 892 34.89 44.59 5.43
N LYS A 893 35.67 44.67 4.34
CA LYS A 893 35.19 44.18 3.02
C LYS A 893 35.00 42.67 2.97
N GLN A 894 35.89 41.91 3.59
CA GLN A 894 35.79 40.45 3.62
C GLN A 894 34.73 39.99 4.63
N VAL A 895 34.56 40.72 5.76
CA VAL A 895 33.46 40.49 6.69
C VAL A 895 32.12 40.66 5.96
N LYS A 896 31.97 41.73 5.15
CA LYS A 896 30.79 41.90 4.33
C LYS A 896 30.54 40.69 3.39
N ASN A 897 31.58 40.18 2.71
CA ASN A 897 31.45 39.00 1.86
C ASN A 897 30.96 37.76 2.63
N ILE A 898 31.40 37.53 3.85
CA ILE A 898 30.94 36.44 4.73
C ILE A 898 29.45 36.65 5.02
N VAL A 899 29.04 37.85 5.46
CA VAL A 899 27.68 38.14 5.84
C VAL A 899 26.73 38.08 4.65
N ASP A 900 27.10 38.62 3.50
CA ASP A 900 26.31 38.55 2.26
C ASP A 900 26.12 37.09 1.82
N ARG A 901 27.12 36.24 2.05
CA ARG A 901 27.03 34.83 1.72
C ARG A 901 26.13 34.08 2.68
N ILE A 902 26.22 34.34 4.01
CA ILE A 902 25.31 33.76 5.01
C ILE A 902 23.85 34.13 4.68
N ALA A 903 23.61 35.39 4.29
CA ALA A 903 22.28 35.84 3.88
C ALA A 903 21.79 35.13 2.63
N LYS A 904 22.63 34.93 1.62
CA LYS A 904 22.28 34.22 0.38
C LYS A 904 21.95 32.74 0.59
N GLU A 905 22.58 32.11 1.58
CA GLU A 905 22.38 30.69 1.90
C GLU A 905 21.38 30.44 3.03
N ASN A 906 20.73 31.50 3.54
CA ASN A 906 19.81 31.44 4.68
C ASN A 906 20.41 30.77 5.93
N GLY A 907 21.72 30.94 6.16
CA GLY A 907 22.37 30.35 7.33
C GLY A 907 23.88 30.10 7.17
N LEU A 908 24.49 29.58 8.22
CA LEU A 908 25.88 29.18 8.22
C LEU A 908 26.06 27.84 7.55
N TRP A 909 27.05 27.72 6.69
CA TRP A 909 27.47 26.42 6.11
C TRP A 909 28.57 25.76 6.96
N ASP A 910 28.72 24.45 6.77
CA ASP A 910 29.74 23.67 7.44
C ASP A 910 31.13 23.94 6.89
N HIS A 911 32.10 24.00 7.78
CA HIS A 911 33.53 24.21 7.48
C HIS A 911 34.40 23.56 8.53
N SER A 912 35.68 23.31 8.21
CA SER A 912 36.68 22.81 9.15
C SER A 912 36.93 23.80 10.33
N LYS A 913 37.47 23.29 11.42
CA LYS A 913 37.72 24.13 12.61
C LYS A 913 38.75 25.24 12.39
N SER A 914 39.70 25.04 11.50
CA SER A 914 40.78 26.00 11.27
C SER A 914 41.27 26.01 9.82
N ALA A 915 41.85 27.11 9.42
CA ALA A 915 42.54 27.28 8.15
C ALA A 915 43.73 26.28 7.99
N LYS A 916 44.40 25.91 9.12
CA LYS A 916 45.49 24.96 9.12
C LYS A 916 44.98 23.56 8.72
N ASP A 917 43.83 23.15 9.25
CA ASP A 917 43.25 21.84 8.97
C ASP A 917 42.86 21.75 7.49
N GLU A 918 42.17 22.80 6.97
CA GLU A 918 41.70 22.86 5.57
C GLU A 918 42.89 22.92 4.59
N LEU A 919 43.92 23.72 4.92
CA LEU A 919 45.14 23.81 4.12
C LEU A 919 45.93 22.50 4.11
N SER A 920 46.02 21.82 5.25
CA SER A 920 46.72 20.52 5.38
C SER A 920 46.01 19.46 4.51
N ILE A 921 44.70 19.30 4.66
CA ILE A 921 43.97 18.26 3.95
C ILE A 921 44.01 18.49 2.42
N LEU A 922 43.90 19.74 1.97
CA LEU A 922 43.98 20.05 0.54
C LEU A 922 45.39 19.82 -0.02
N LYS A 923 46.48 20.17 0.74
CA LYS A 923 47.87 19.86 0.37
C LYS A 923 48.12 18.35 0.30
N ASP A 924 47.65 17.61 1.30
CA ASP A 924 47.79 16.16 1.35
C ASP A 924 46.95 15.48 0.26
N SER A 925 45.91 16.17 -0.23
CA SER A 925 45.03 15.72 -1.30
C SER A 925 45.43 16.23 -2.70
N ALA A 926 46.46 17.05 -2.82
CA ALA A 926 46.81 17.70 -4.10
C ALA A 926 47.06 16.69 -5.24
N ASP A 927 47.79 15.59 -4.96
CA ASP A 927 48.02 14.53 -5.94
C ASP A 927 46.73 13.79 -6.32
N TYR A 928 45.82 13.58 -5.35
CA TYR A 928 44.48 12.99 -5.64
C TYR A 928 43.65 13.92 -6.51
N ILE A 929 43.56 15.20 -6.13
CA ILE A 929 42.82 16.21 -6.92
C ILE A 929 43.39 16.24 -8.34
N SER A 930 44.74 16.32 -8.46
CA SER A 930 45.43 16.29 -9.76
C SER A 930 45.06 15.09 -10.62
N SER A 931 45.02 13.91 -10.00
CA SER A 931 44.60 12.67 -10.71
C SER A 931 43.15 12.67 -11.17
N GLU A 932 42.26 13.33 -10.41
CA GLU A 932 40.80 13.42 -10.73
C GLU A 932 40.48 14.41 -11.82
N ILE A 933 41.29 15.48 -11.94
CA ILE A 933 40.99 16.58 -12.86
C ILE A 933 41.96 16.60 -14.07
N GLY A 934 43.08 15.86 -14.01
CA GLY A 934 44.07 15.84 -15.09
C GLY A 934 44.90 17.11 -15.20
N MET A 935 45.02 17.92 -14.13
CA MET A 935 45.79 19.17 -14.09
C MET A 935 46.72 19.17 -12.88
N LYS A 936 47.81 19.89 -12.95
CA LYS A 936 48.67 20.11 -11.81
C LYS A 936 47.96 20.96 -10.76
N VAL A 937 48.12 20.62 -9.48
CA VAL A 937 47.44 21.26 -8.34
C VAL A 937 48.45 21.90 -7.39
N THR A 938 48.25 23.19 -7.13
CA THR A 938 49.04 23.95 -6.16
C THR A 938 48.11 24.63 -5.15
N VAL A 939 48.35 24.38 -3.83
CA VAL A 939 47.50 24.88 -2.74
C VAL A 939 48.20 26.02 -1.97
N HIS A 940 47.53 27.14 -1.87
CA HIS A 940 48.02 28.35 -1.23
C HIS A 940 47.17 28.78 -0.05
N SER A 941 47.79 29.46 0.91
CA SER A 941 47.05 30.23 1.91
C SER A 941 46.60 31.57 1.29
N ALA A 942 45.34 31.91 1.38
CA ALA A 942 44.84 33.20 0.87
C ALA A 942 45.34 34.44 1.61
N LEU A 943 45.98 34.25 2.80
CA LEU A 943 46.60 35.37 3.56
C LEU A 943 47.85 35.92 2.88
N LYS A 944 48.71 35.06 2.33
CA LYS A 944 49.89 35.41 1.56
C LYS A 944 50.10 34.34 0.48
N PRO A 945 49.38 34.43 -0.64
CA PRO A 945 49.53 33.47 -1.71
C PRO A 945 50.87 33.71 -2.41
N GLU A 946 51.58 32.61 -2.73
CA GLU A 946 52.86 32.68 -3.48
C GLU A 946 52.61 33.08 -4.92
N TYR A 947 51.42 32.78 -5.46
CA TYR A 947 50.97 33.09 -6.80
C TYR A 947 49.48 33.41 -6.81
N ASP A 948 49.07 34.58 -7.32
CA ASP A 948 47.68 34.98 -7.47
C ASP A 948 47.52 36.13 -8.53
N PRO A 949 47.73 35.85 -9.82
CA PRO A 949 47.82 36.86 -10.85
C PRO A 949 46.48 37.58 -11.08
N GLN A 950 45.35 36.98 -10.71
CA GLN A 950 44.02 37.53 -10.84
C GLN A 950 43.34 37.94 -9.54
N ASN A 951 44.10 38.00 -8.43
CA ASN A 951 43.58 38.37 -7.12
C ASN A 951 42.37 37.55 -6.69
N LYS A 952 42.37 36.23 -6.99
CA LYS A 952 41.32 35.26 -6.64
C LYS A 952 41.31 34.87 -5.17
N ALA A 953 42.48 34.87 -4.51
CA ALA A 953 42.62 34.52 -3.11
C ALA A 953 41.64 35.30 -2.19
N ARG A 954 41.30 36.54 -2.52
CA ARG A 954 40.37 37.38 -1.74
C ARG A 954 38.96 36.82 -1.64
N PHE A 955 38.56 35.85 -2.50
CA PHE A 955 37.22 35.28 -2.55
C PHE A 955 37.14 33.95 -1.76
N ALA A 956 38.26 33.47 -1.22
CA ALA A 956 38.26 32.25 -0.42
C ALA A 956 37.49 32.46 0.90
N LEU A 957 36.61 31.53 1.22
CA LEU A 957 35.82 31.47 2.44
C LEU A 957 36.09 30.15 3.18
N PRO A 958 35.91 30.07 4.49
CA PRO A 958 35.98 28.80 5.23
C PRO A 958 35.09 27.75 4.62
N GLY A 959 35.61 26.55 4.33
CA GLY A 959 34.89 25.48 3.68
C GLY A 959 34.62 25.68 2.17
N ARG A 960 35.04 26.81 1.61
CA ARG A 960 34.86 27.17 0.18
C ARG A 960 36.12 27.84 -0.36
N VAL A 961 36.92 27.04 -1.00
CA VAL A 961 38.14 27.53 -1.63
C VAL A 961 37.89 28.45 -2.79
N SER A 962 38.79 29.36 -3.10
CA SER A 962 38.83 30.07 -4.34
C SER A 962 39.78 29.40 -5.32
N LEU A 963 39.45 29.46 -6.62
CA LEU A 963 40.12 28.71 -7.68
C LEU A 963 40.62 29.65 -8.79
N TYR A 964 41.82 29.37 -9.27
CA TYR A 964 42.39 29.96 -10.48
C TYR A 964 42.94 28.84 -11.37
N LEU A 965 42.49 28.77 -12.62
CA LEU A 965 42.93 27.82 -13.62
C LEU A 965 43.70 28.52 -14.71
N GLU A 966 44.89 27.97 -15.06
CA GLU A 966 45.71 28.44 -16.17
C GLU A 966 46.22 27.34 -17.11
#